data_ad35b96d378c5e0154dfd94f767f2110
#
_entry.id   ad35b96d378c5e0154dfd94f767f2110
#
_cell.length_a   1.000
_cell.length_b   1.000
_cell.length_c   1.000
_cell.angle_alpha   90.00
_cell.angle_beta   90.00
_cell.angle_gamma   90.00
#
_symmetry.space_group_name_H-M   'P 1'
#
loop_
_entity.id
_entity.type
_entity.pdbx_description
1 polymer ?
#
loop_
_entity_poly.entity_id
_entity_poly.type
_entity_poly.pdbx_seq_one_letter_code
_entity_poly.pdbx_strand_id
1 'polypeptide(L)'
;MKVVNEIRGFKSPRISAEGIAELKEASRLGRLYSVIATSVAKSGHPGGALSSMDIYMTLLGAANVCPQCADSVDRDRIVVSHGHTSAGFYSALAAYGFFEPEAMYANFRRTGSAFQGHVERDVPGVDWGTGNLGQGLAAGVGFALAARARGSQAKTWVVLGDGEQVKGQLAEARRVAVKERLFNLTAIVDWNDIQISGHLNDVMPADIAELWRADGWHVIECDGHSHGKIYESMKAALEYKGCAVILCRTVMGRGVSYMQNIPDYHGKTVSGEKLEMALKELGGSMEMFELALASRKGDLPRGLEVKAQAAVLDFGTPRVYTKDDKKDNRGAFGTALAEVGERNYKKNGSTPILVFDCDLAGSVKVDGFAKVCPDNFIEIGIQEHAAATIAGAASAAGVVSVWADFGVFAADEVYNQQRLNDINRAGTKTVLTHVGLDVGEDGMTHQCIDYVGLFRNTFGWKVVVPADPNQTDRATRWMLSAVGNVCLAMGRSVLPVILKEDGTPFFDGDYKFRYGAIDKIRDGKDAVILSMGHFAGRALAARELLAAEGISVKVLHCASPLGMDSGELFEHIGALPVVTCEDHHVDSGLGAAVAMMAARSGLAIKLANMGVTRYGCSGPGEEVMADMKLAPRDIADTVKGLLN
;
A
#
# COMPACT_ATOMS: atom_id res chain seq x y z
N MET A 1 -18.67 -2.91 28.63
CA MET A 1 -18.06 -3.85 29.62
C MET A 1 -17.41 -3.03 30.74
N LYS A 2 -17.63 -3.38 32.00
CA LYS A 2 -17.06 -2.67 33.18
C LYS A 2 -15.53 -2.87 33.28
N VAL A 3 -15.06 -4.04 32.87
CA VAL A 3 -13.61 -4.37 32.86
C VAL A 3 -12.79 -3.36 32.06
N VAL A 4 -13.34 -2.74 31.04
CA VAL A 4 -12.66 -1.71 30.24
C VAL A 4 -12.19 -0.54 31.11
N ASN A 5 -12.98 -0.10 32.08
CA ASN A 5 -12.60 0.99 32.99
C ASN A 5 -11.44 0.59 33.92
N GLU A 6 -11.31 -0.70 34.19
CA GLU A 6 -10.24 -1.26 35.01
C GLU A 6 -8.92 -1.37 34.26
N ILE A 7 -8.93 -1.94 33.03
CA ILE A 7 -7.70 -2.38 32.37
C ILE A 7 -7.25 -1.51 31.19
N ARG A 8 -8.09 -0.63 30.65
CA ARG A 8 -7.75 0.22 29.49
C ARG A 8 -6.54 1.09 29.78
N GLY A 9 -5.59 1.09 28.81
CA GLY A 9 -4.30 1.75 28.96
C GLY A 9 -3.39 1.04 29.96
N PHE A 10 -3.66 -0.23 30.28
CA PHE A 10 -2.87 -1.08 31.18
C PHE A 10 -2.72 -0.49 32.60
N LYS A 11 -3.75 0.21 33.07
CA LYS A 11 -3.75 0.92 34.37
C LYS A 11 -3.63 -0.02 35.57
N SER A 12 -4.31 -1.16 35.51
CA SER A 12 -4.25 -2.16 36.59
C SER A 12 -3.05 -3.10 36.46
N PRO A 13 -2.48 -3.60 37.57
CA PRO A 13 -1.43 -4.59 37.51
C PRO A 13 -1.93 -5.96 36.99
N ARG A 14 -3.20 -6.28 37.21
CA ARG A 14 -3.87 -7.52 36.78
C ARG A 14 -5.37 -7.26 36.61
N ILE A 15 -6.06 -8.17 35.94
CA ILE A 15 -7.52 -8.15 35.81
C ILE A 15 -8.14 -8.71 37.09
N SER A 16 -9.21 -8.09 37.61
CA SER A 16 -9.98 -8.62 38.72
C SER A 16 -10.71 -9.93 38.35
N ALA A 17 -11.13 -10.70 39.35
CA ALA A 17 -11.91 -11.92 39.11
C ALA A 17 -13.23 -11.62 38.38
N GLU A 18 -13.88 -10.50 38.71
CA GLU A 18 -15.09 -10.01 38.03
C GLU A 18 -14.80 -9.63 36.58
N GLY A 19 -13.69 -8.91 36.32
CA GLY A 19 -13.25 -8.56 34.98
C GLY A 19 -12.94 -9.80 34.12
N ILE A 20 -12.30 -10.82 34.70
CA ILE A 20 -12.07 -12.10 34.00
C ILE A 20 -13.40 -12.77 33.65
N ALA A 21 -14.39 -12.79 34.58
CA ALA A 21 -15.70 -13.37 34.31
C ALA A 21 -16.43 -12.62 33.17
N GLU A 22 -16.35 -11.29 33.16
CA GLU A 22 -16.94 -10.46 32.10
C GLU A 22 -16.28 -10.72 30.74
N LEU A 23 -14.94 -10.82 30.67
CA LEU A 23 -14.23 -11.14 29.44
C LEU A 23 -14.53 -12.55 28.93
N LYS A 24 -14.65 -13.54 29.81
CA LYS A 24 -15.04 -14.91 29.44
C LYS A 24 -16.43 -14.93 28.78
N GLU A 25 -17.36 -14.19 29.34
CA GLU A 25 -18.72 -14.10 28.79
C GLU A 25 -18.70 -13.37 27.43
N ALA A 26 -17.97 -12.27 27.32
CA ALA A 26 -17.79 -11.57 26.05
C ALA A 26 -17.15 -12.47 24.98
N SER A 27 -16.15 -13.27 25.34
CA SER A 27 -15.52 -14.24 24.43
C SER A 27 -16.49 -15.34 24.00
N ARG A 28 -17.33 -15.82 24.91
CA ARG A 28 -18.38 -16.79 24.57
C ARG A 28 -19.35 -16.21 23.54
N LEU A 29 -19.82 -14.99 23.76
CA LEU A 29 -20.71 -14.28 22.83
C LEU A 29 -20.02 -14.00 21.49
N GLY A 30 -18.76 -13.56 21.50
CA GLY A 30 -18.00 -13.35 20.28
C GLY A 30 -17.85 -14.63 19.43
N ARG A 31 -17.62 -15.78 20.07
CA ARG A 31 -17.61 -17.09 19.41
C ARG A 31 -18.97 -17.42 18.82
N LEU A 32 -20.06 -17.20 19.58
CA LEU A 32 -21.43 -17.40 19.10
C LEU A 32 -21.70 -16.58 17.84
N TYR A 33 -21.39 -15.28 17.86
CA TYR A 33 -21.60 -14.39 16.71
C TYR A 33 -20.75 -14.82 15.50
N SER A 34 -19.52 -15.29 15.73
CA SER A 34 -18.65 -15.80 14.65
C SER A 34 -19.22 -17.05 13.98
N VAL A 35 -19.81 -17.97 14.77
CA VAL A 35 -20.47 -19.17 14.24
C VAL A 35 -21.73 -18.79 13.47
N ILE A 36 -22.57 -17.90 14.01
CA ILE A 36 -23.76 -17.40 13.29
C ILE A 36 -23.34 -16.74 11.98
N ALA A 37 -22.37 -15.81 12.01
CA ALA A 37 -21.91 -15.06 10.83
C ALA A 37 -21.45 -15.98 9.70
N THR A 38 -20.57 -16.95 10.02
CA THR A 38 -20.03 -17.89 9.02
C THR A 38 -21.08 -18.86 8.51
N SER A 39 -22.02 -19.26 9.36
CA SER A 39 -23.12 -20.18 8.98
C SER A 39 -24.20 -19.47 8.13
N VAL A 40 -24.57 -18.24 8.46
CA VAL A 40 -25.49 -17.40 7.66
C VAL A 40 -24.88 -17.13 6.27
N ALA A 41 -23.60 -16.85 6.21
CA ALA A 41 -22.87 -16.64 4.96
C ALA A 41 -22.60 -17.95 4.19
N LYS A 42 -22.73 -19.11 4.83
CA LYS A 42 -22.31 -20.45 4.31
C LYS A 42 -20.85 -20.43 3.83
N SER A 43 -20.03 -19.56 4.40
CA SER A 43 -18.65 -19.32 3.99
C SER A 43 -17.90 -18.57 5.09
N GLY A 44 -16.64 -18.91 5.32
CA GLY A 44 -15.78 -18.25 6.31
C GLY A 44 -14.81 -19.21 6.98
N HIS A 45 -14.07 -18.69 7.95
CA HIS A 45 -13.03 -19.42 8.67
C HIS A 45 -13.35 -19.43 10.18
N PRO A 46 -14.28 -20.30 10.63
CA PRO A 46 -14.70 -20.31 12.03
C PRO A 46 -13.58 -20.74 12.99
N GLY A 47 -12.72 -21.70 12.58
CA GLY A 47 -11.72 -22.28 13.47
C GLY A 47 -10.78 -21.26 14.09
N GLY A 48 -10.10 -20.45 13.28
CA GLY A 48 -9.20 -19.39 13.72
C GLY A 48 -9.94 -18.23 14.41
N ALA A 49 -11.15 -17.90 13.96
CA ALA A 49 -11.99 -16.90 14.62
C ALA A 49 -12.32 -17.27 16.08
N LEU A 50 -12.53 -18.56 16.34
CA LEU A 50 -12.81 -19.09 17.68
C LEU A 50 -11.54 -19.20 18.55
N SER A 51 -10.37 -19.53 18.00
CA SER A 51 -9.11 -19.59 18.76
C SER A 51 -8.64 -18.20 19.20
N SER A 52 -8.64 -17.21 18.32
CA SER A 52 -8.15 -15.85 18.58
C SER A 52 -9.05 -15.04 19.51
N MET A 53 -10.27 -15.49 19.82
CA MET A 53 -11.29 -14.67 20.47
C MET A 53 -10.86 -14.12 21.83
N ASP A 54 -10.20 -14.93 22.68
CA ASP A 54 -9.77 -14.47 24.01
C ASP A 54 -8.64 -13.43 23.90
N ILE A 55 -7.79 -13.54 22.85
CA ILE A 55 -6.78 -12.56 22.51
C ILE A 55 -7.43 -11.24 22.11
N TYR A 56 -8.40 -11.27 21.18
CA TYR A 56 -9.10 -10.09 20.71
C TYR A 56 -9.84 -9.36 21.83
N MET A 57 -10.58 -10.11 22.66
CA MET A 57 -11.32 -9.53 23.77
C MET A 57 -10.42 -8.88 24.81
N THR A 58 -9.29 -9.51 25.16
CA THR A 58 -8.34 -8.95 26.12
C THR A 58 -7.63 -7.73 25.55
N LEU A 59 -7.20 -7.80 24.28
CA LEU A 59 -6.50 -6.71 23.61
C LEU A 59 -7.39 -5.46 23.47
N LEU A 60 -8.62 -5.60 22.94
CA LEU A 60 -9.54 -4.50 22.77
C LEU A 60 -9.98 -3.87 24.11
N GLY A 61 -9.99 -4.65 25.19
CA GLY A 61 -10.25 -4.13 26.54
C GLY A 61 -9.09 -3.32 27.10
N ALA A 62 -7.86 -3.76 26.85
CA ALA A 62 -6.65 -3.20 27.43
C ALA A 62 -6.04 -2.05 26.61
N ALA A 63 -6.05 -2.15 25.29
CA ALA A 63 -5.53 -1.12 24.40
C ALA A 63 -6.34 0.18 24.45
N ASN A 64 -5.69 1.29 24.14
CA ASN A 64 -6.34 2.61 24.09
C ASN A 64 -7.11 2.80 22.78
N VAL A 65 -8.16 2.01 22.59
CA VAL A 65 -9.07 2.04 21.44
C VAL A 65 -10.52 2.11 21.92
N CYS A 66 -11.36 2.90 21.24
CA CYS A 66 -12.77 3.04 21.56
C CYS A 66 -13.56 3.52 20.34
N PRO A 67 -14.89 3.27 20.26
CA PRO A 67 -15.71 3.78 19.17
C PRO A 67 -15.62 5.30 19.00
N GLN A 68 -15.62 6.04 20.10
CA GLN A 68 -15.57 7.52 20.12
C GLN A 68 -14.20 8.09 19.74
N CYS A 69 -13.15 7.28 19.82
CA CYS A 69 -11.79 7.66 19.44
C CYS A 69 -11.32 7.03 18.12
N ALA A 70 -12.22 6.42 17.36
CA ALA A 70 -11.87 5.68 16.14
C ALA A 70 -11.08 6.53 15.14
N ASP A 71 -11.40 7.81 15.01
CA ASP A 71 -10.72 8.74 14.10
C ASP A 71 -9.47 9.41 14.71
N SER A 72 -9.19 9.18 16.00
CA SER A 72 -8.01 9.78 16.65
C SER A 72 -6.72 9.17 16.10
N VAL A 73 -5.81 10.05 15.71
CA VAL A 73 -4.48 9.65 15.24
C VAL A 73 -3.55 9.19 16.38
N ASP A 74 -3.90 9.54 17.63
CA ASP A 74 -3.09 9.25 18.83
C ASP A 74 -3.62 8.05 19.63
N ARG A 75 -4.64 7.33 19.13
CA ARG A 75 -5.06 6.06 19.72
C ARG A 75 -4.11 4.92 19.35
N ASP A 76 -4.14 3.86 20.13
CA ASP A 76 -3.45 2.63 19.76
C ASP A 76 -3.96 2.07 18.42
N ARG A 77 -3.10 1.35 17.72
CA ARG A 77 -3.40 0.69 16.45
C ARG A 77 -3.42 -0.82 16.64
N ILE A 78 -4.41 -1.47 16.01
CA ILE A 78 -4.52 -2.93 16.03
C ILE A 78 -4.57 -3.43 14.59
N VAL A 79 -3.57 -4.24 14.21
CA VAL A 79 -3.51 -4.91 12.91
C VAL A 79 -3.75 -6.40 13.12
N VAL A 80 -4.71 -6.97 12.41
CA VAL A 80 -4.95 -8.42 12.38
C VAL A 80 -4.35 -8.98 11.10
N SER A 81 -3.16 -9.58 11.18
CA SER A 81 -2.40 -10.07 10.03
C SER A 81 -3.05 -11.29 9.37
N HIS A 82 -3.56 -12.23 10.17
CA HIS A 82 -4.34 -13.38 9.71
C HIS A 82 -5.80 -12.99 9.42
N GLY A 83 -5.98 -12.13 8.43
CA GLY A 83 -7.24 -11.45 8.12
C GLY A 83 -8.44 -12.37 7.85
N HIS A 84 -8.23 -13.66 7.57
CA HIS A 84 -9.30 -14.65 7.41
C HIS A 84 -10.09 -14.88 8.70
N THR A 85 -9.56 -14.52 9.88
CA THR A 85 -10.29 -14.57 11.16
C THR A 85 -11.25 -13.40 11.37
N SER A 86 -11.59 -12.68 10.30
CA SER A 86 -12.43 -11.47 10.29
C SER A 86 -13.74 -11.62 11.07
N ALA A 87 -14.44 -12.77 10.96
CA ALA A 87 -15.66 -13.01 11.73
C ALA A 87 -15.41 -12.89 13.24
N GLY A 88 -14.25 -13.37 13.74
CA GLY A 88 -13.84 -13.25 15.13
C GLY A 88 -13.52 -11.82 15.53
N PHE A 89 -12.68 -11.14 14.74
CA PHE A 89 -12.30 -9.77 15.05
C PHE A 89 -13.48 -8.80 14.99
N TYR A 90 -14.36 -8.93 13.99
CA TYR A 90 -15.57 -8.13 13.89
C TYR A 90 -16.54 -8.42 15.08
N SER A 91 -16.67 -9.69 15.50
CA SER A 91 -17.45 -10.02 16.70
C SER A 91 -16.90 -9.36 17.95
N ALA A 92 -15.57 -9.29 18.08
CA ALA A 92 -14.94 -8.61 19.19
C ALA A 92 -15.16 -7.09 19.13
N LEU A 93 -15.02 -6.45 17.97
CA LEU A 93 -15.32 -5.02 17.80
C LEU A 93 -16.78 -4.70 18.14
N ALA A 94 -17.73 -5.55 17.72
CA ALA A 94 -19.14 -5.40 18.09
C ALA A 94 -19.35 -5.47 19.61
N ALA A 95 -18.70 -6.41 20.31
CA ALA A 95 -18.77 -6.52 21.76
C ALA A 95 -18.26 -5.26 22.49
N TYR A 96 -17.35 -4.50 21.86
CA TYR A 96 -16.85 -3.21 22.36
C TYR A 96 -17.64 -2.00 21.84
N GLY A 97 -18.76 -2.22 21.12
CA GLY A 97 -19.71 -1.19 20.73
C GLY A 97 -19.31 -0.36 19.53
N PHE A 98 -18.43 -0.86 18.65
CA PHE A 98 -18.11 -0.20 17.38
C PHE A 98 -19.29 -0.23 16.40
N PHE A 99 -20.14 -1.24 16.50
CA PHE A 99 -21.39 -1.42 15.76
C PHE A 99 -22.25 -2.51 16.44
N GLU A 100 -23.51 -2.59 16.04
CA GLU A 100 -24.42 -3.60 16.57
C GLU A 100 -24.02 -5.02 16.09
N PRO A 101 -23.97 -6.02 16.99
CA PRO A 101 -23.58 -7.39 16.63
C PRO A 101 -24.41 -7.98 15.49
N GLU A 102 -25.73 -7.73 15.49
CA GLU A 102 -26.64 -8.22 14.46
C GLU A 102 -26.31 -7.66 13.07
N ALA A 103 -25.94 -6.37 12.99
CA ALA A 103 -25.49 -5.75 11.75
C ALA A 103 -24.31 -6.50 11.14
N MET A 104 -23.40 -7.01 11.98
CA MET A 104 -22.23 -7.77 11.54
C MET A 104 -22.61 -9.20 11.14
N TYR A 105 -23.16 -10.01 12.06
CA TYR A 105 -23.30 -11.45 11.80
C TYR A 105 -24.37 -11.76 10.74
N ALA A 106 -25.39 -10.93 10.57
CA ALA A 106 -26.37 -11.08 9.49
C ALA A 106 -25.78 -10.71 8.12
N ASN A 107 -24.86 -9.74 8.06
CA ASN A 107 -24.34 -9.21 6.80
C ASN A 107 -22.91 -9.65 6.48
N PHE A 108 -22.32 -10.55 7.27
CA PHE A 108 -20.99 -11.10 6.98
C PHE A 108 -20.95 -11.74 5.60
N ARG A 109 -19.93 -11.39 4.78
CA ARG A 109 -19.78 -11.85 3.39
C ARG A 109 -21.04 -11.66 2.51
N ARG A 110 -21.85 -10.65 2.79
CA ARG A 110 -22.95 -10.26 1.93
C ARG A 110 -22.44 -9.24 0.90
N THR A 111 -22.80 -9.43 -0.36
CA THR A 111 -22.42 -8.48 -1.43
C THR A 111 -22.86 -7.06 -1.08
N GLY A 112 -21.93 -6.11 -1.14
CA GLY A 112 -22.14 -4.71 -0.78
C GLY A 112 -21.98 -4.39 0.71
N SER A 113 -21.79 -5.39 1.58
CA SER A 113 -21.50 -5.18 3.00
C SER A 113 -20.05 -4.85 3.25
N ALA A 114 -19.78 -3.99 4.25
CA ALA A 114 -18.43 -3.74 4.74
C ALA A 114 -17.83 -4.96 5.45
N PHE A 115 -18.66 -5.86 6.00
CA PHE A 115 -18.21 -7.05 6.74
C PHE A 115 -17.76 -8.17 5.79
N GLN A 116 -16.59 -7.96 5.19
CA GLN A 116 -16.04 -8.88 4.20
C GLN A 116 -15.38 -10.12 4.83
N GLY A 117 -14.99 -11.05 3.99
CA GLY A 117 -14.43 -12.33 4.41
C GLY A 117 -13.03 -12.27 4.99
N HIS A 118 -12.34 -11.16 4.80
CA HIS A 118 -11.06 -10.79 5.42
C HIS A 118 -11.22 -9.43 6.09
N VAL A 119 -10.29 -9.11 6.97
CA VAL A 119 -10.35 -7.84 7.72
C VAL A 119 -10.18 -6.67 6.75
N GLU A 120 -11.16 -5.74 6.76
CA GLU A 120 -11.20 -4.60 5.84
C GLU A 120 -11.37 -3.28 6.58
N ARG A 121 -10.69 -2.26 6.06
CA ARG A 121 -10.63 -0.92 6.65
C ARG A 121 -11.96 -0.14 6.61
N ASP A 122 -12.95 -0.63 5.86
CA ASP A 122 -14.31 -0.08 5.83
C ASP A 122 -15.11 -0.38 7.11
N VAL A 123 -14.62 -1.31 7.93
CA VAL A 123 -15.25 -1.69 9.19
C VAL A 123 -14.75 -0.78 10.32
N PRO A 124 -15.65 -0.12 11.10
CA PRO A 124 -15.26 0.71 12.23
C PRO A 124 -14.32 -0.03 13.19
N GLY A 125 -13.18 0.58 13.54
CA GLY A 125 -12.19 0.00 14.44
C GLY A 125 -11.11 -0.83 13.75
N VAL A 126 -11.16 -1.04 12.45
CA VAL A 126 -10.10 -1.68 11.66
C VAL A 126 -9.12 -0.62 11.15
N ASP A 127 -7.83 -0.81 11.45
CA ASP A 127 -6.76 0.11 11.05
C ASP A 127 -6.16 -0.20 9.67
N TRP A 128 -6.07 -1.49 9.33
CA TRP A 128 -5.47 -1.97 8.10
C TRP A 128 -6.18 -3.22 7.60
N GLY A 129 -6.61 -3.21 6.35
CA GLY A 129 -7.16 -4.37 5.68
C GLY A 129 -6.06 -5.36 5.33
N THR A 130 -6.30 -6.64 5.60
CA THR A 130 -5.37 -7.74 5.37
C THR A 130 -6.04 -8.88 4.62
N GLY A 131 -5.24 -9.75 4.01
CA GLY A 131 -5.74 -10.89 3.25
C GLY A 131 -4.58 -11.79 2.86
N ASN A 132 -3.52 -11.21 2.34
CA ASN A 132 -2.29 -11.93 2.07
C ASN A 132 -1.50 -12.07 3.37
N LEU A 133 -1.32 -13.31 3.80
CA LEU A 133 -0.62 -13.64 5.05
C LEU A 133 0.82 -13.12 5.07
N GLY A 134 1.29 -12.72 6.25
CA GLY A 134 2.65 -12.25 6.50
C GLY A 134 2.88 -10.76 6.24
N GLN A 135 1.86 -9.99 5.86
CA GLN A 135 1.99 -8.55 5.59
C GLN A 135 1.64 -7.65 6.79
N GLY A 136 0.88 -8.17 7.76
CA GLY A 136 0.37 -7.36 8.86
C GLY A 136 1.44 -6.81 9.79
N LEU A 137 2.55 -7.52 10.01
CA LEU A 137 3.64 -7.02 10.84
C LEU A 137 4.32 -5.81 10.19
N ALA A 138 4.53 -5.84 8.87
CA ALA A 138 5.07 -4.71 8.13
C ALA A 138 4.14 -3.48 8.23
N ALA A 139 2.82 -3.68 8.17
CA ALA A 139 1.86 -2.60 8.43
C ALA A 139 1.99 -2.05 9.87
N GLY A 140 2.16 -2.95 10.85
CA GLY A 140 2.44 -2.56 12.24
C GLY A 140 3.70 -1.72 12.39
N VAL A 141 4.77 -2.08 11.70
CA VAL A 141 6.01 -1.28 11.65
C VAL A 141 5.73 0.12 11.11
N GLY A 142 4.97 0.24 10.01
CA GLY A 142 4.58 1.52 9.44
C GLY A 142 3.80 2.41 10.41
N PHE A 143 2.82 1.86 11.13
CA PHE A 143 2.07 2.58 12.16
C PHE A 143 2.97 3.03 13.33
N ALA A 144 3.87 2.16 13.79
CA ALA A 144 4.79 2.47 14.89
C ALA A 144 5.78 3.58 14.53
N LEU A 145 6.32 3.57 13.30
CA LEU A 145 7.18 4.63 12.76
C LEU A 145 6.44 5.96 12.63
N ALA A 146 5.21 5.94 12.11
CA ALA A 146 4.40 7.14 11.98
C ALA A 146 4.06 7.74 13.35
N ALA A 147 3.73 6.92 14.36
CA ALA A 147 3.53 7.38 15.73
C ALA A 147 4.79 8.06 16.28
N ARG A 148 5.97 7.45 16.09
CA ARG A 148 7.27 8.03 16.48
C ARG A 148 7.51 9.39 15.82
N ALA A 149 7.33 9.48 14.51
CA ALA A 149 7.56 10.72 13.75
C ALA A 149 6.62 11.86 14.17
N ARG A 150 5.43 11.54 14.65
CA ARG A 150 4.43 12.48 15.15
C ARG A 150 4.61 12.83 16.65
N GLY A 151 5.55 12.18 17.34
CA GLY A 151 5.71 12.32 18.80
C GLY A 151 4.55 11.72 19.61
N SER A 152 3.74 10.85 19.00
CA SER A 152 2.61 10.19 19.65
C SER A 152 3.08 9.04 20.56
N GLN A 153 2.35 8.83 21.67
CA GLN A 153 2.59 7.71 22.58
C GLN A 153 1.76 6.47 22.24
N ALA A 154 1.06 6.49 21.10
CA ALA A 154 0.25 5.37 20.61
C ALA A 154 1.08 4.10 20.48
N LYS A 155 0.49 2.99 20.91
CA LYS A 155 1.04 1.65 20.75
C LYS A 155 0.47 0.99 19.52
N THR A 156 1.25 0.11 18.94
CA THR A 156 0.83 -0.72 17.80
C THR A 156 0.86 -2.18 18.21
N TRP A 157 -0.26 -2.86 18.00
CA TRP A 157 -0.47 -4.26 18.28
C TRP A 157 -0.72 -5.00 16.98
N VAL A 158 0.00 -6.08 16.76
CA VAL A 158 -0.19 -6.93 15.56
C VAL A 158 -0.53 -8.33 15.99
N VAL A 159 -1.72 -8.80 15.64
CA VAL A 159 -2.15 -10.17 15.91
C VAL A 159 -1.94 -11.00 14.65
N LEU A 160 -1.17 -12.09 14.80
CA LEU A 160 -0.72 -12.96 13.71
C LEU A 160 -1.19 -14.38 13.93
N GLY A 161 -1.31 -15.16 12.86
CA GLY A 161 -1.45 -16.60 12.93
C GLY A 161 -0.08 -17.30 12.95
N ASP A 162 -0.09 -18.55 13.38
CA ASP A 162 1.09 -19.41 13.40
C ASP A 162 1.51 -19.87 11.98
N GLY A 163 0.56 -20.12 11.09
CA GLY A 163 0.83 -20.55 9.72
C GLY A 163 1.56 -19.52 8.87
N GLU A 164 1.42 -18.21 9.15
CA GLU A 164 2.12 -17.18 8.41
C GLU A 164 3.57 -16.93 8.86
N GLN A 165 4.03 -17.59 9.93
CA GLN A 165 5.36 -17.37 10.50
C GLN A 165 6.51 -17.73 9.55
N VAL A 166 6.24 -18.54 8.54
CA VAL A 166 7.19 -18.95 7.50
C VAL A 166 7.24 -18.03 6.28
N LYS A 167 6.43 -16.96 6.25
CA LYS A 167 6.48 -15.98 5.15
C LYS A 167 7.74 -15.11 5.23
N GLY A 168 8.46 -14.98 4.09
CA GLY A 168 9.68 -14.17 4.01
C GLY A 168 9.49 -12.73 4.45
N GLN A 169 8.44 -12.06 3.99
CA GLN A 169 8.13 -10.66 4.36
C GLN A 169 7.95 -10.46 5.88
N LEU A 170 7.50 -11.49 6.61
CA LEU A 170 7.40 -11.41 8.07
C LEU A 170 8.78 -11.30 8.73
N ALA A 171 9.78 -12.03 8.20
CA ALA A 171 11.17 -11.94 8.66
C ALA A 171 11.77 -10.56 8.36
N GLU A 172 11.48 -10.00 7.19
CA GLU A 172 11.86 -8.63 6.84
C GLU A 172 11.32 -7.65 7.88
N ALA A 173 10.02 -7.67 8.16
CA ALA A 173 9.38 -6.78 9.11
C ALA A 173 9.92 -6.94 10.55
N ARG A 174 10.24 -8.18 10.99
CA ARG A 174 10.85 -8.42 12.30
C ARG A 174 12.19 -7.71 12.44
N ARG A 175 13.05 -7.80 11.41
CA ARG A 175 14.38 -7.18 11.41
C ARG A 175 14.31 -5.66 11.39
N VAL A 176 13.42 -5.08 10.57
CA VAL A 176 13.19 -3.63 10.54
C VAL A 176 12.75 -3.12 11.89
N ALA A 177 11.80 -3.78 12.55
CA ALA A 177 11.31 -3.37 13.87
C ALA A 177 12.43 -3.30 14.91
N VAL A 178 13.32 -4.30 14.94
CA VAL A 178 14.45 -4.36 15.88
C VAL A 178 15.50 -3.30 15.53
N LYS A 179 15.88 -3.16 14.26
CA LYS A 179 16.81 -2.13 13.78
C LYS A 179 16.32 -0.73 14.16
N GLU A 180 15.04 -0.45 13.96
CA GLU A 180 14.43 0.85 14.25
C GLU A 180 14.06 1.01 15.74
N ARG A 181 14.31 0.01 16.57
CA ARG A 181 14.02 0.03 18.01
C ARG A 181 12.58 0.43 18.32
N LEU A 182 11.61 -0.21 17.64
CA LEU A 182 10.20 0.12 17.77
C LEU A 182 9.58 -0.48 19.04
N PHE A 183 9.91 0.12 20.20
CA PHE A 183 9.41 -0.31 21.51
C PHE A 183 7.92 0.00 21.74
N ASN A 184 7.30 0.68 20.79
CA ASN A 184 5.86 0.91 20.73
C ASN A 184 5.11 -0.11 19.87
N LEU A 185 5.80 -1.16 19.39
CA LEU A 185 5.24 -2.26 18.60
C LEU A 185 5.32 -3.57 19.38
N THR A 186 4.18 -4.26 19.50
CA THR A 186 4.09 -5.60 20.09
C THR A 186 3.38 -6.55 19.14
N ALA A 187 3.96 -7.71 18.91
CA ALA A 187 3.37 -8.80 18.14
C ALA A 187 2.71 -9.82 19.08
N ILE A 188 1.57 -10.41 18.66
CA ILE A 188 0.86 -11.48 19.37
C ILE A 188 0.57 -12.58 18.35
N VAL A 189 1.00 -13.80 18.61
CA VAL A 189 0.76 -14.94 17.73
C VAL A 189 -0.32 -15.84 18.33
N ASP A 190 -1.41 -16.04 17.60
CA ASP A 190 -2.39 -17.11 17.85
C ASP A 190 -1.78 -18.43 17.38
N TRP A 191 -1.22 -19.19 18.31
CA TRP A 191 -0.53 -20.45 18.01
C TRP A 191 -1.43 -21.64 18.30
N ASN A 192 -2.25 -22.01 17.32
CA ASN A 192 -3.19 -23.11 17.42
C ASN A 192 -2.76 -24.41 16.71
N ASP A 193 -1.57 -24.40 16.06
CA ASP A 193 -0.92 -25.53 15.39
C ASP A 193 -1.65 -26.06 14.15
N ILE A 194 -2.65 -25.31 13.60
CA ILE A 194 -3.46 -25.81 12.48
C ILE A 194 -3.56 -24.80 11.34
N GLN A 195 -3.25 -25.29 10.15
CA GLN A 195 -3.49 -24.62 8.87
C GLN A 195 -4.60 -25.34 8.10
N ILE A 196 -5.03 -24.77 6.99
CA ILE A 196 -6.09 -25.36 6.14
C ILE A 196 -5.74 -26.76 5.61
N SER A 197 -4.44 -27.05 5.44
CA SER A 197 -3.96 -28.34 4.91
C SER A 197 -3.57 -29.35 5.98
N GLY A 198 -3.60 -28.97 7.28
CA GLY A 198 -3.21 -29.87 8.37
C GLY A 198 -2.44 -29.17 9.48
N HIS A 199 -1.70 -29.96 10.26
CA HIS A 199 -0.84 -29.43 11.32
C HIS A 199 0.39 -28.71 10.77
N LEU A 200 0.91 -27.72 11.51
CA LEU A 200 2.08 -26.92 11.11
C LEU A 200 3.27 -27.81 10.71
N ASN A 201 3.59 -28.81 11.53
CA ASN A 201 4.73 -29.67 11.29
C ASN A 201 4.58 -30.55 10.05
N ASP A 202 3.35 -30.83 9.61
CA ASP A 202 3.08 -31.62 8.40
C ASP A 202 3.11 -30.74 7.14
N VAL A 203 2.76 -29.46 7.28
CA VAL A 203 2.68 -28.52 6.15
C VAL A 203 4.01 -27.82 5.91
N MET A 204 4.56 -27.14 6.94
CA MET A 204 5.84 -26.46 6.88
C MET A 204 6.39 -26.31 8.31
N PRO A 205 7.23 -27.22 8.77
CA PRO A 205 7.78 -27.19 10.11
C PRO A 205 8.67 -25.98 10.35
N ALA A 206 8.47 -25.31 11.49
CA ALA A 206 9.29 -24.19 11.91
C ALA A 206 9.27 -24.04 13.44
N ASP A 207 10.42 -23.74 14.03
CA ASP A 207 10.48 -23.31 15.42
C ASP A 207 10.15 -21.81 15.49
N ILE A 208 8.88 -21.53 15.73
CA ILE A 208 8.37 -20.14 15.75
C ILE A 208 9.10 -19.31 16.79
N ALA A 209 9.33 -19.84 17.99
CA ALA A 209 10.00 -19.11 19.07
C ALA A 209 11.45 -18.73 18.69
N GLU A 210 12.18 -19.69 18.10
CA GLU A 210 13.56 -19.44 17.67
C GLU A 210 13.63 -18.46 16.48
N LEU A 211 12.68 -18.48 15.54
CA LEU A 211 12.61 -17.48 14.46
C LEU A 211 12.53 -16.05 15.00
N TRP A 212 11.73 -15.82 16.05
CA TRP A 212 11.61 -14.49 16.67
C TRP A 212 12.85 -14.13 17.49
N ARG A 213 13.43 -15.09 18.26
CA ARG A 213 14.66 -14.88 19.03
C ARG A 213 15.84 -14.57 18.13
N ALA A 214 15.98 -15.29 17.01
CA ALA A 214 17.06 -15.08 16.05
C ALA A 214 17.04 -13.69 15.40
N ASP A 215 15.84 -13.11 15.18
CA ASP A 215 15.68 -11.74 14.69
C ASP A 215 15.73 -10.69 15.83
N GLY A 216 16.06 -11.07 17.08
CA GLY A 216 16.29 -10.15 18.21
C GLY A 216 15.05 -9.75 19.00
N TRP A 217 13.95 -10.46 18.88
CA TRP A 217 12.73 -10.22 19.65
C TRP A 217 12.74 -10.95 21.00
N HIS A 218 12.20 -10.28 22.03
CA HIS A 218 11.89 -10.92 23.29
C HIS A 218 10.63 -11.76 23.18
N VAL A 219 10.75 -13.06 23.46
CA VAL A 219 9.65 -14.02 23.33
C VAL A 219 9.02 -14.29 24.69
N ILE A 220 7.71 -14.07 24.78
CA ILE A 220 6.87 -14.35 25.95
C ILE A 220 5.86 -15.42 25.53
N GLU A 221 5.80 -16.55 26.23
CA GLU A 221 4.80 -17.59 25.97
C GLU A 221 3.72 -17.58 27.04
N CYS A 222 2.46 -17.76 26.64
CA CYS A 222 1.36 -17.85 27.58
C CYS A 222 0.21 -18.74 27.09
N ASP A 223 -0.69 -19.10 28.02
CA ASP A 223 -1.98 -19.71 27.70
C ASP A 223 -2.89 -18.64 27.04
N GLY A 224 -3.15 -18.83 25.73
CA GLY A 224 -3.96 -17.95 24.90
C GLY A 224 -5.48 -18.01 25.19
N HIS A 225 -5.91 -18.85 26.13
CA HIS A 225 -7.29 -18.90 26.64
C HIS A 225 -7.44 -18.36 28.07
N SER A 226 -6.36 -17.84 28.65
CA SER A 226 -6.37 -17.20 29.96
C SER A 226 -6.26 -15.68 29.81
N HIS A 227 -7.37 -14.94 29.94
CA HIS A 227 -7.39 -13.47 29.88
C HIS A 227 -6.37 -12.83 30.83
N GLY A 228 -6.22 -13.40 32.05
CA GLY A 228 -5.23 -12.92 33.02
C GLY A 228 -3.81 -13.06 32.47
N LYS A 229 -3.45 -14.24 31.91
CA LYS A 229 -2.11 -14.48 31.37
C LYS A 229 -1.83 -13.66 30.11
N ILE A 230 -2.82 -13.52 29.22
CA ILE A 230 -2.69 -12.66 28.04
C ILE A 230 -2.41 -11.22 28.48
N TYR A 231 -3.17 -10.69 29.43
CA TYR A 231 -2.99 -9.32 29.93
C TYR A 231 -1.63 -9.11 30.64
N GLU A 232 -1.22 -10.07 31.51
CA GLU A 232 0.09 -10.06 32.17
C GLU A 232 1.22 -10.04 31.13
N SER A 233 1.12 -10.87 30.08
CA SER A 233 2.08 -10.92 28.98
C SER A 233 2.13 -9.62 28.17
N MET A 234 0.98 -9.01 27.90
CA MET A 234 0.91 -7.70 27.23
C MET A 234 1.61 -6.60 28.07
N LYS A 235 1.40 -6.59 29.38
CA LYS A 235 2.09 -5.65 30.27
C LYS A 235 3.59 -5.89 30.29
N ALA A 236 4.03 -7.14 30.40
CA ALA A 236 5.45 -7.50 30.38
C ALA A 236 6.11 -7.06 29.06
N ALA A 237 5.41 -7.23 27.93
CA ALA A 237 5.88 -6.76 26.63
C ALA A 237 6.04 -5.23 26.58
N LEU A 238 5.12 -4.46 27.17
CA LEU A 238 5.21 -2.99 27.23
C LEU A 238 6.30 -2.48 28.18
N GLU A 239 6.61 -3.22 29.22
CA GLU A 239 7.65 -2.88 30.22
C GLU A 239 9.05 -3.25 29.69
N TYR A 240 9.13 -4.18 28.75
CA TYR A 240 10.40 -4.56 28.10
C TYR A 240 10.91 -3.45 27.20
N LYS A 241 12.20 -3.12 27.34
CA LYS A 241 12.85 -2.08 26.51
C LYS A 241 13.40 -2.66 25.21
N GLY A 242 12.53 -3.19 24.38
CA GLY A 242 12.85 -3.82 23.11
C GLY A 242 11.58 -4.25 22.36
N CYS A 243 11.73 -4.86 21.20
CA CYS A 243 10.63 -5.49 20.51
C CYS A 243 10.24 -6.79 21.21
N ALA A 244 8.95 -7.01 21.45
CA ALA A 244 8.46 -8.21 22.13
C ALA A 244 7.35 -8.90 21.32
N VAL A 245 7.36 -10.22 21.35
CA VAL A 245 6.29 -11.06 20.79
C VAL A 245 5.71 -11.95 21.89
N ILE A 246 4.38 -12.06 21.88
CA ILE A 246 3.63 -12.92 22.78
C ILE A 246 3.12 -14.12 21.98
N LEU A 247 3.61 -15.32 22.28
CA LEU A 247 3.17 -16.57 21.66
C LEU A 247 2.04 -17.15 22.51
N CYS A 248 0.81 -17.00 22.07
CA CYS A 248 -0.38 -17.45 22.76
C CYS A 248 -0.73 -18.87 22.29
N ARG A 249 -0.54 -19.89 23.17
CA ARG A 249 -0.97 -21.25 22.89
C ARG A 249 -2.50 -21.33 22.95
N THR A 250 -3.12 -21.66 21.83
CA THR A 250 -4.57 -21.71 21.67
C THR A 250 -5.05 -23.04 21.11
N VAL A 251 -6.37 -23.19 21.04
CA VAL A 251 -7.05 -24.36 20.48
C VAL A 251 -7.94 -23.89 19.34
N MET A 252 -7.65 -24.31 18.12
CA MET A 252 -8.49 -24.01 16.97
C MET A 252 -9.92 -24.53 17.21
N GLY A 253 -10.93 -23.74 16.90
CA GLY A 253 -12.34 -24.16 17.12
C GLY A 253 -12.79 -24.12 18.57
N ARG A 254 -12.09 -23.40 19.46
CA ARG A 254 -12.36 -23.30 20.89
C ARG A 254 -13.82 -22.98 21.21
N GLY A 255 -14.44 -23.75 22.10
CA GLY A 255 -15.80 -23.57 22.57
C GLY A 255 -16.85 -24.41 21.84
N VAL A 256 -16.46 -25.10 20.76
CA VAL A 256 -17.32 -26.07 20.05
C VAL A 256 -16.62 -27.42 20.01
N SER A 257 -17.11 -28.37 20.79
CA SER A 257 -16.42 -29.62 21.13
C SER A 257 -15.92 -30.42 19.93
N TYR A 258 -16.74 -30.57 18.91
CA TYR A 258 -16.44 -31.32 17.69
C TYR A 258 -15.59 -30.56 16.65
N MET A 259 -15.31 -29.26 16.87
CA MET A 259 -14.47 -28.44 16.00
C MET A 259 -13.03 -28.34 16.51
N GLN A 260 -12.81 -28.59 17.81
CA GLN A 260 -11.50 -28.34 18.44
C GLN A 260 -10.40 -29.20 17.80
N ASN A 261 -9.35 -28.52 17.32
CA ASN A 261 -8.17 -29.12 16.69
C ASN A 261 -8.48 -30.03 15.48
N ILE A 262 -9.58 -29.83 14.80
CA ILE A 262 -9.92 -30.55 13.58
C ILE A 262 -9.65 -29.66 12.37
N PRO A 263 -8.63 -29.95 11.52
CA PRO A 263 -8.20 -29.10 10.40
C PRO A 263 -9.32 -28.71 9.44
N ASP A 264 -10.29 -29.59 9.18
CA ASP A 264 -11.47 -29.30 8.33
C ASP A 264 -12.16 -27.98 8.72
N TYR A 265 -12.29 -27.70 10.02
CA TYR A 265 -12.98 -26.51 10.51
C TYR A 265 -12.13 -25.23 10.46
N HIS A 266 -10.91 -25.31 9.94
CA HIS A 266 -10.18 -24.09 9.58
C HIS A 266 -11.01 -23.21 8.63
N GLY A 267 -11.56 -23.80 7.56
CA GLY A 267 -12.36 -23.10 6.53
C GLY A 267 -13.77 -23.65 6.31
N LYS A 268 -14.22 -24.66 7.05
CA LYS A 268 -15.51 -25.30 6.89
C LYS A 268 -16.54 -24.75 7.86
N THR A 269 -17.61 -24.21 7.33
CA THR A 269 -18.75 -23.72 8.12
C THR A 269 -19.69 -24.87 8.50
N VAL A 270 -20.56 -24.61 9.46
CA VAL A 270 -21.49 -25.62 10.00
C VAL A 270 -22.94 -25.31 9.66
N SER A 271 -23.75 -26.36 9.55
CA SER A 271 -25.21 -26.27 9.25
C SER A 271 -25.94 -27.47 9.85
N GLY A 272 -27.29 -27.42 9.88
CA GLY A 272 -28.14 -28.48 10.40
C GLY A 272 -27.82 -28.83 11.86
N GLU A 273 -27.81 -30.12 12.20
CA GLU A 273 -27.56 -30.60 13.55
C GLU A 273 -26.25 -30.12 14.16
N LYS A 274 -25.17 -30.03 13.33
CA LYS A 274 -23.89 -29.49 13.82
C LYS A 274 -23.97 -28.02 14.18
N LEU A 275 -24.74 -27.21 13.44
CA LEU A 275 -24.98 -25.81 13.81
C LEU A 275 -25.74 -25.73 15.12
N GLU A 276 -26.82 -26.49 15.27
CA GLU A 276 -27.64 -26.52 16.50
C GLU A 276 -26.76 -26.91 17.72
N MET A 277 -25.91 -27.93 17.59
CA MET A 277 -24.96 -28.31 18.62
C MET A 277 -24.01 -27.17 18.98
N ALA A 278 -23.37 -26.52 17.98
CA ALA A 278 -22.46 -25.40 18.20
C ALA A 278 -23.16 -24.23 18.92
N LEU A 279 -24.34 -23.84 18.45
CA LEU A 279 -25.11 -22.76 19.06
C LEU A 279 -25.45 -23.10 20.52
N LYS A 280 -25.90 -24.32 20.81
CA LYS A 280 -26.21 -24.77 22.16
C LYS A 280 -24.98 -24.75 23.09
N GLU A 281 -23.83 -25.24 22.63
CA GLU A 281 -22.59 -25.22 23.41
C GLU A 281 -22.14 -23.78 23.72
N LEU A 282 -22.40 -22.85 22.80
CA LEU A 282 -22.08 -21.43 22.96
C LEU A 282 -23.24 -20.63 23.64
N GLY A 283 -24.30 -21.28 24.09
CA GLY A 283 -25.42 -20.64 24.78
C GLY A 283 -26.32 -19.79 23.87
N GLY A 284 -26.40 -20.14 22.60
CA GLY A 284 -27.30 -19.56 21.61
C GLY A 284 -28.43 -20.51 21.22
N SER A 285 -29.23 -20.15 20.21
CA SER A 285 -30.34 -20.94 19.71
C SER A 285 -30.48 -20.84 18.19
N MET A 286 -31.21 -21.79 17.60
CA MET A 286 -31.57 -21.74 16.17
C MET A 286 -32.46 -20.53 15.85
N GLU A 287 -33.25 -20.03 16.79
CA GLU A 287 -34.04 -18.80 16.61
C GLU A 287 -33.12 -17.59 16.31
N MET A 288 -31.98 -17.45 17.01
CA MET A 288 -31.00 -16.38 16.73
C MET A 288 -30.47 -16.50 15.31
N PHE A 289 -30.19 -17.70 14.84
CA PHE A 289 -29.71 -17.95 13.48
C PHE A 289 -30.78 -17.60 12.43
N GLU A 290 -32.03 -17.98 12.67
CA GLU A 290 -33.16 -17.67 11.77
C GLU A 290 -33.45 -16.17 11.69
N LEU A 291 -33.39 -15.46 12.81
CA LEU A 291 -33.46 -13.99 12.85
C LEU A 291 -32.34 -13.36 12.03
N ALA A 292 -31.11 -13.84 12.18
CA ALA A 292 -29.98 -13.35 11.38
C ALA A 292 -30.18 -13.59 9.87
N LEU A 293 -30.73 -14.74 9.48
CA LEU A 293 -31.10 -15.02 8.08
C LEU A 293 -32.20 -14.09 7.55
N ALA A 294 -33.17 -13.76 8.40
CA ALA A 294 -34.22 -12.81 8.04
C ALA A 294 -33.67 -11.38 7.89
N SER A 295 -32.85 -10.93 8.84
CA SER A 295 -32.18 -9.61 8.80
C SER A 295 -31.25 -9.46 7.59
N ARG A 296 -30.64 -10.54 7.09
CA ARG A 296 -29.79 -10.52 5.89
C ARG A 296 -30.53 -10.06 4.62
N LYS A 297 -31.86 -10.07 4.61
CA LYS A 297 -32.67 -9.60 3.47
C LYS A 297 -32.96 -8.10 3.53
N GLY A 298 -32.70 -7.45 4.66
CA GLY A 298 -32.91 -6.02 4.90
C GLY A 298 -31.85 -5.13 4.27
N ASP A 299 -31.82 -3.88 4.69
CA ASP A 299 -30.86 -2.87 4.25
C ASP A 299 -29.42 -3.23 4.66
N LEU A 300 -28.44 -2.79 3.86
CA LEU A 300 -27.05 -2.98 4.18
C LEU A 300 -26.55 -1.94 5.18
N PRO A 301 -25.81 -2.35 6.22
CA PRO A 301 -25.12 -1.39 7.08
C PRO A 301 -24.06 -0.65 6.26
N ARG A 302 -23.99 0.67 6.44
CA ARG A 302 -22.95 1.50 5.77
C ARG A 302 -21.58 1.23 6.40
N GLY A 303 -20.58 1.02 5.54
CA GLY A 303 -19.18 1.04 5.95
C GLY A 303 -18.69 2.46 6.22
N LEU A 304 -17.49 2.56 6.82
CA LEU A 304 -16.80 3.83 6.97
C LEU A 304 -16.32 4.36 5.61
N GLU A 305 -16.50 5.64 5.37
CA GLU A 305 -15.79 6.33 4.33
C GLU A 305 -14.38 6.70 4.84
N VAL A 306 -13.37 6.00 4.35
CA VAL A 306 -11.97 6.32 4.70
C VAL A 306 -11.58 7.62 4.00
N LYS A 307 -11.48 8.70 4.76
CA LYS A 307 -11.05 10.01 4.26
C LYS A 307 -9.54 10.12 4.32
N ALA A 308 -8.91 10.33 3.17
CA ALA A 308 -7.51 10.69 3.12
C ALA A 308 -7.33 12.17 3.48
N GLN A 309 -6.36 12.47 4.33
CA GLN A 309 -6.06 13.85 4.74
C GLN A 309 -5.00 14.46 3.83
N ALA A 310 -5.20 15.72 3.45
CA ALA A 310 -4.18 16.48 2.75
C ALA A 310 -3.03 16.84 3.73
N ALA A 311 -1.79 16.76 3.25
CA ALA A 311 -0.63 17.14 4.04
C ALA A 311 -0.55 18.66 4.21
N VAL A 312 -0.14 19.09 5.41
CA VAL A 312 0.17 20.49 5.70
C VAL A 312 1.68 20.67 5.58
N LEU A 313 2.15 21.22 4.46
CA LEU A 313 3.56 21.39 4.14
C LEU A 313 3.85 22.78 3.54
N ASP A 314 5.04 23.29 3.84
CA ASP A 314 5.67 24.39 3.12
C ASP A 314 6.44 23.81 1.94
N PHE A 315 5.89 23.94 0.74
CA PHE A 315 6.48 23.37 -0.47
C PHE A 315 7.65 24.21 -1.02
N GLY A 316 7.87 25.42 -0.54
CA GLY A 316 8.88 26.35 -1.07
C GLY A 316 8.61 26.75 -2.53
N THR A 317 9.64 27.27 -3.18
CA THR A 317 9.59 27.71 -4.59
C THR A 317 10.23 26.65 -5.48
N PRO A 318 9.58 26.23 -6.59
CA PRO A 318 10.18 25.30 -7.53
C PRO A 318 11.51 25.84 -8.10
N ARG A 319 12.49 24.95 -8.18
CA ARG A 319 13.79 25.27 -8.80
C ARG A 319 13.65 25.30 -10.32
N VAL A 320 14.41 26.18 -10.97
CA VAL A 320 14.50 26.26 -12.43
C VAL A 320 15.89 25.87 -12.87
N TYR A 321 15.98 24.80 -13.65
CA TYR A 321 17.19 24.35 -14.33
C TYR A 321 17.24 24.97 -15.73
N THR A 322 18.41 25.39 -16.15
CA THR A 322 18.67 26.01 -17.47
C THR A 322 19.24 24.97 -18.44
N LYS A 323 19.42 25.34 -19.70
CA LYS A 323 20.03 24.49 -20.73
C LYS A 323 21.47 24.06 -20.39
N ASP A 324 22.16 24.80 -19.53
CA ASP A 324 23.55 24.55 -19.15
C ASP A 324 23.67 23.62 -17.95
N ASP A 325 22.55 23.35 -17.26
CA ASP A 325 22.50 22.42 -16.14
C ASP A 325 22.45 20.97 -16.64
N LYS A 326 23.49 20.21 -16.27
CA LYS A 326 23.53 18.76 -16.52
C LYS A 326 22.89 18.03 -15.34
N LYS A 327 21.59 17.82 -15.42
CA LYS A 327 20.80 17.22 -14.33
C LYS A 327 19.96 16.05 -14.84
N ASP A 328 19.92 14.99 -14.06
CA ASP A 328 18.96 13.89 -14.25
C ASP A 328 17.67 14.15 -13.46
N ASN A 329 16.58 13.50 -13.85
CA ASN A 329 15.29 13.62 -13.17
C ASN A 329 15.37 13.15 -11.71
N ARG A 330 16.14 12.08 -11.41
CA ARG A 330 16.37 11.59 -10.04
C ARG A 330 16.99 12.67 -9.16
N GLY A 331 18.03 13.35 -9.70
CA GLY A 331 18.70 14.42 -8.98
C GLY A 331 17.81 15.64 -8.76
N ALA A 332 16.87 15.96 -9.67
CA ALA A 332 15.89 17.01 -9.49
C ALA A 332 14.84 16.60 -8.42
N PHE A 333 14.37 15.35 -8.46
CA PHE A 333 13.52 14.76 -7.43
C PHE A 333 14.17 14.86 -6.04
N GLY A 334 15.39 14.33 -5.89
CA GLY A 334 16.09 14.31 -4.60
C GLY A 334 16.35 15.71 -4.04
N THR A 335 16.66 16.69 -4.92
CA THR A 335 16.83 18.09 -4.54
C THR A 335 15.52 18.69 -4.02
N ALA A 336 14.42 18.51 -4.76
CA ALA A 336 13.10 19.02 -4.36
C ALA A 336 12.60 18.36 -3.05
N LEU A 337 12.81 17.04 -2.90
CA LEU A 337 12.44 16.31 -1.69
C LEU A 337 13.23 16.80 -0.47
N ALA A 338 14.55 17.00 -0.60
CA ALA A 338 15.39 17.51 0.48
C ALA A 338 15.00 18.94 0.87
N GLU A 339 14.76 19.83 -0.09
CA GLU A 339 14.31 21.21 0.17
C GLU A 339 12.97 21.28 0.90
N VAL A 340 11.97 20.48 0.47
CA VAL A 340 10.68 20.41 1.16
C VAL A 340 10.85 19.75 2.53
N GLY A 341 11.69 18.73 2.63
CA GLY A 341 12.02 18.08 3.89
C GLY A 341 12.57 19.08 4.91
N GLU A 342 13.63 19.81 4.56
CA GLU A 342 14.28 20.81 5.44
C GLU A 342 13.31 21.89 5.93
N ARG A 343 12.43 22.38 5.07
CA ARG A 343 11.42 23.40 5.41
C ARG A 343 10.39 22.94 6.43
N ASN A 344 10.16 21.65 6.53
CA ASN A 344 9.11 21.06 7.35
C ASN A 344 9.65 20.20 8.51
N TYR A 345 10.94 19.90 8.53
CA TYR A 345 11.56 19.04 9.53
C TYR A 345 11.42 19.63 10.94
N LYS A 346 10.80 18.86 11.84
CA LYS A 346 10.51 19.28 13.24
C LYS A 346 9.77 20.61 13.37
N LYS A 347 9.10 21.05 12.29
CA LYS A 347 8.32 22.29 12.29
C LYS A 347 6.94 22.02 12.88
N ASN A 348 6.60 22.78 13.91
CA ASN A 348 5.30 22.64 14.57
C ASN A 348 4.14 22.91 13.61
N GLY A 349 3.14 22.04 13.60
CA GLY A 349 1.98 22.13 12.71
C GLY A 349 2.20 21.58 11.30
N SER A 350 3.42 21.23 10.90
CA SER A 350 3.69 20.54 9.64
C SER A 350 3.44 19.04 9.76
N THR A 351 2.94 18.44 8.69
CA THR A 351 2.84 16.98 8.58
C THR A 351 4.25 16.38 8.44
N PRO A 352 4.67 15.43 9.30
CA PRO A 352 5.96 14.80 9.16
C PRO A 352 6.09 14.07 7.80
N ILE A 353 7.27 14.17 7.18
CA ILE A 353 7.62 13.40 5.99
C ILE A 353 8.54 12.26 6.44
N LEU A 354 8.18 11.01 6.14
CA LEU A 354 9.04 9.84 6.28
C LEU A 354 9.52 9.40 4.90
N VAL A 355 10.81 9.14 4.77
CA VAL A 355 11.42 8.62 3.54
C VAL A 355 12.05 7.27 3.83
N PHE A 356 11.72 6.29 3.00
CA PHE A 356 12.16 4.91 3.09
C PHE A 356 13.08 4.57 1.92
N ASP A 357 14.09 3.75 2.18
CA ASP A 357 15.09 3.29 1.22
C ASP A 357 15.47 1.83 1.51
N CYS A 358 15.90 1.10 0.48
CA CYS A 358 16.34 -0.29 0.56
C CYS A 358 17.79 -0.42 0.04
N ASP A 359 18.76 0.19 0.75
CA ASP A 359 20.19 0.18 0.43
C ASP A 359 20.58 0.86 -0.90
N LEU A 360 19.74 1.79 -1.38
CA LEU A 360 19.91 2.47 -2.67
C LEU A 360 19.93 4.00 -2.58
N ALA A 361 20.00 4.59 -1.38
CA ALA A 361 19.81 6.02 -1.13
C ALA A 361 20.59 6.95 -2.08
N GLY A 362 21.84 6.64 -2.38
CA GLY A 362 22.68 7.41 -3.31
C GLY A 362 22.23 7.29 -4.77
N SER A 363 21.73 6.12 -5.18
CA SER A 363 21.26 5.85 -6.54
C SER A 363 19.89 6.47 -6.80
N VAL A 364 18.96 6.33 -5.85
CA VAL A 364 17.60 6.89 -5.94
C VAL A 364 17.51 8.35 -5.48
N LYS A 365 18.64 8.93 -5.01
CA LYS A 365 18.81 10.35 -4.65
C LYS A 365 18.04 10.82 -3.41
N VAL A 366 17.78 9.94 -2.46
CA VAL A 366 17.20 10.31 -1.16
C VAL A 366 18.24 10.61 -0.07
N ASP A 367 19.54 10.40 -0.36
CA ASP A 367 20.65 10.72 0.55
C ASP A 367 20.71 12.21 0.94
N GLY A 368 20.22 13.11 0.09
CA GLY A 368 20.05 14.52 0.39
C GLY A 368 19.03 14.76 1.50
N PHE A 369 17.88 14.06 1.44
CA PHE A 369 16.87 14.11 2.49
C PHE A 369 17.40 13.51 3.81
N ALA A 370 18.13 12.40 3.75
CA ALA A 370 18.74 11.77 4.92
C ALA A 370 19.65 12.73 5.70
N LYS A 371 20.38 13.60 5.00
CA LYS A 371 21.28 14.60 5.61
C LYS A 371 20.52 15.71 6.36
N VAL A 372 19.40 16.18 5.80
CA VAL A 372 18.62 17.31 6.38
C VAL A 372 17.52 16.84 7.34
N CYS A 373 17.05 15.61 7.21
CA CYS A 373 15.97 15.03 8.04
C CYS A 373 16.35 13.65 8.60
N PRO A 374 17.47 13.51 9.36
CA PRO A 374 18.02 12.20 9.72
C PRO A 374 17.07 11.32 10.54
N ASP A 375 16.22 11.88 11.41
CA ASP A 375 15.28 11.09 12.22
C ASP A 375 14.06 10.59 11.42
N ASN A 376 13.86 11.13 10.21
CA ASN A 376 12.73 10.83 9.33
C ASN A 376 13.16 10.03 8.08
N PHE A 377 14.44 9.75 7.93
CA PHE A 377 14.96 8.84 6.93
C PHE A 377 15.10 7.45 7.54
N ILE A 378 14.50 6.46 6.91
CA ILE A 378 14.43 5.08 7.39
C ILE A 378 15.08 4.18 6.34
N GLU A 379 16.33 3.80 6.60
CA GLU A 379 17.00 2.76 5.84
C GLU A 379 16.44 1.40 6.25
N ILE A 380 15.80 0.69 5.33
CA ILE A 380 15.16 -0.62 5.59
C ILE A 380 16.13 -1.77 5.29
N GLY A 381 17.12 -1.55 4.43
CA GLY A 381 17.95 -2.58 3.84
C GLY A 381 17.21 -3.29 2.70
N ILE A 382 17.80 -4.32 2.12
CA ILE A 382 17.22 -5.08 0.99
C ILE A 382 16.02 -5.90 1.48
N GLN A 383 14.85 -5.24 1.62
CA GLN A 383 13.63 -5.79 2.21
C GLN A 383 12.37 -5.10 1.62
N GLU A 384 12.25 -5.10 0.32
CA GLU A 384 11.31 -4.32 -0.49
C GLU A 384 9.84 -4.70 -0.21
N HIS A 385 9.56 -5.99 0.05
CA HIS A 385 8.22 -6.44 0.38
C HIS A 385 7.71 -5.82 1.68
N ALA A 386 8.57 -5.72 2.71
CA ALA A 386 8.23 -5.00 3.92
C ALA A 386 8.15 -3.50 3.67
N ALA A 387 9.09 -2.91 2.91
CA ALA A 387 9.15 -1.48 2.62
C ALA A 387 7.86 -0.97 1.98
N ALA A 388 7.33 -1.66 0.97
CA ALA A 388 6.09 -1.30 0.30
C ALA A 388 4.89 -1.25 1.26
N THR A 389 4.75 -2.24 2.15
CA THR A 389 3.67 -2.28 3.14
C THR A 389 3.88 -1.28 4.27
N ILE A 390 5.12 -1.12 4.76
CA ILE A 390 5.50 -0.12 5.78
C ILE A 390 5.14 1.29 5.30
N ALA A 391 5.55 1.64 4.07
CA ALA A 391 5.26 2.95 3.48
C ALA A 391 3.75 3.20 3.35
N GLY A 392 3.00 2.19 2.90
CA GLY A 392 1.54 2.27 2.81
C GLY A 392 0.87 2.51 4.16
N ALA A 393 1.21 1.72 5.16
CA ALA A 393 0.62 1.83 6.50
C ALA A 393 1.04 3.12 7.21
N ALA A 394 2.28 3.57 7.08
CA ALA A 394 2.74 4.85 7.62
C ALA A 394 1.92 6.01 7.05
N SER A 395 1.65 6.02 5.73
CA SER A 395 0.83 7.05 5.09
C SER A 395 -0.62 7.09 5.63
N ALA A 396 -1.16 5.93 6.00
CA ALA A 396 -2.49 5.83 6.60
C ALA A 396 -2.55 6.35 8.06
N ALA A 397 -1.40 6.62 8.67
CA ALA A 397 -1.26 7.10 10.05
C ALA A 397 -0.96 8.60 10.16
N GLY A 398 -1.20 9.38 9.10
CA GLY A 398 -1.12 10.85 9.15
C GLY A 398 0.28 11.42 8.98
N VAL A 399 1.14 10.73 8.21
CA VAL A 399 2.43 11.24 7.73
C VAL A 399 2.47 11.22 6.20
N VAL A 400 3.30 12.05 5.61
CA VAL A 400 3.67 11.89 4.19
C VAL A 400 4.73 10.80 4.11
N SER A 401 4.43 9.74 3.39
CA SER A 401 5.28 8.56 3.26
C SER A 401 5.82 8.48 1.84
N VAL A 402 7.13 8.56 1.70
CA VAL A 402 7.84 8.44 0.42
C VAL A 402 8.74 7.21 0.48
N TRP A 403 8.60 6.31 -0.47
CA TRP A 403 9.54 5.20 -0.66
C TRP A 403 10.13 5.29 -2.06
N ALA A 404 11.44 5.35 -2.16
CA ALA A 404 12.17 5.44 -3.42
C ALA A 404 13.00 4.18 -3.62
N ASP A 405 12.89 3.58 -4.80
CA ASP A 405 13.61 2.38 -5.17
C ASP A 405 13.78 2.27 -6.69
N PHE A 406 14.48 1.24 -7.18
CA PHE A 406 14.45 0.91 -8.60
C PHE A 406 13.06 0.44 -9.00
N GLY A 407 12.65 0.76 -10.24
CA GLY A 407 11.30 0.43 -10.71
C GLY A 407 10.95 -1.04 -10.58
N VAL A 408 11.87 -1.95 -10.95
CA VAL A 408 11.62 -3.40 -10.89
C VAL A 408 11.37 -3.88 -9.45
N PHE A 409 11.99 -3.26 -8.45
CA PHE A 409 11.80 -3.65 -7.05
C PHE A 409 10.56 -3.01 -6.45
N ALA A 410 10.33 -1.69 -6.71
CA ALA A 410 9.21 -0.96 -6.14
C ALA A 410 7.86 -1.16 -6.85
N ALA A 411 7.85 -1.70 -8.07
CA ALA A 411 6.63 -2.00 -8.81
C ALA A 411 6.46 -3.50 -9.08
N ASP A 412 7.39 -4.13 -9.81
CA ASP A 412 7.20 -5.49 -10.31
C ASP A 412 7.27 -6.52 -9.17
N GLU A 413 8.34 -6.51 -8.39
CA GLU A 413 8.55 -7.47 -7.30
C GLU A 413 7.46 -7.39 -6.24
N VAL A 414 7.01 -6.18 -5.90
CA VAL A 414 6.08 -5.91 -4.79
C VAL A 414 4.67 -5.51 -5.25
N TYR A 415 4.30 -5.86 -6.47
CA TYR A 415 2.98 -5.48 -7.02
C TYR A 415 1.81 -5.83 -6.11
N ASN A 416 1.86 -6.97 -5.43
CA ASN A 416 0.80 -7.35 -4.50
C ASN A 416 0.68 -6.39 -3.30
N GLN A 417 1.80 -5.94 -2.75
CA GLN A 417 1.83 -4.95 -1.67
C GLN A 417 1.31 -3.59 -2.13
N GLN A 418 1.65 -3.17 -3.35
CA GLN A 418 1.11 -1.94 -3.95
C GLN A 418 -0.41 -2.04 -4.18
N ARG A 419 -0.89 -3.21 -4.60
CA ARG A 419 -2.34 -3.47 -4.70
C ARG A 419 -3.02 -3.44 -3.33
N LEU A 420 -2.38 -3.96 -2.27
CA LEU A 420 -2.90 -3.87 -0.91
C LEU A 420 -2.93 -2.42 -0.40
N ASN A 421 -1.93 -1.61 -0.75
CA ASN A 421 -1.92 -0.18 -0.49
C ASN A 421 -3.12 0.53 -1.15
N ASP A 422 -3.48 0.12 -2.38
CA ASP A 422 -4.66 0.63 -3.07
C ASP A 422 -5.97 0.23 -2.38
N ILE A 423 -6.13 -1.03 -2.05
CA ILE A 423 -7.30 -1.55 -1.31
C ILE A 423 -7.48 -0.81 0.02
N ASN A 424 -6.38 -0.55 0.72
CA ASN A 424 -6.38 0.22 1.97
C ASN A 424 -6.55 1.73 1.78
N ARG A 425 -6.67 2.22 0.54
CA ARG A 425 -6.73 3.66 0.26
C ARG A 425 -5.64 4.43 1.00
N ALA A 426 -4.43 3.90 0.94
CA ALA A 426 -3.23 4.50 1.49
C ALA A 426 -2.88 5.81 0.74
N GLY A 427 -1.88 6.53 1.21
CA GLY A 427 -1.41 7.77 0.60
C GLY A 427 0.08 7.74 0.26
N THR A 428 0.64 6.55 0.05
CA THR A 428 2.07 6.39 -0.20
C THR A 428 2.53 7.05 -1.51
N LYS A 429 3.76 7.58 -1.48
CA LYS A 429 4.46 8.17 -2.62
C LYS A 429 5.59 7.22 -2.99
N THR A 430 5.33 6.33 -3.95
CA THR A 430 6.35 5.39 -4.45
C THR A 430 7.08 6.04 -5.61
N VAL A 431 8.39 6.15 -5.49
CA VAL A 431 9.25 6.76 -6.51
C VAL A 431 10.08 5.67 -7.17
N LEU A 432 9.81 5.44 -8.45
CA LEU A 432 10.49 4.48 -9.29
C LEU A 432 11.62 5.18 -10.04
N THR A 433 12.83 4.76 -9.77
CA THR A 433 13.99 5.20 -10.54
C THR A 433 14.45 4.09 -11.48
N HIS A 434 15.31 4.40 -12.43
CA HIS A 434 15.88 3.41 -13.36
C HIS A 434 14.81 2.64 -14.16
N VAL A 435 13.67 3.28 -14.47
CA VAL A 435 12.63 2.65 -15.28
C VAL A 435 13.02 2.61 -16.75
N GLY A 436 12.47 1.63 -17.46
CA GLY A 436 12.64 1.50 -18.91
C GLY A 436 13.98 0.93 -19.34
N LEU A 437 14.27 1.07 -20.62
CA LEU A 437 15.56 0.74 -21.22
C LEU A 437 16.68 1.69 -20.77
N ASP A 438 16.33 2.87 -20.27
CA ASP A 438 17.25 3.89 -19.75
C ASP A 438 18.03 3.41 -18.50
N VAL A 439 17.67 2.26 -17.92
CA VAL A 439 18.51 1.60 -16.91
C VAL A 439 19.88 1.20 -17.47
N GLY A 440 19.97 0.95 -18.76
CA GLY A 440 21.22 0.82 -19.51
C GLY A 440 22.01 -0.45 -19.18
N GLU A 441 23.19 -0.30 -18.59
CA GLU A 441 24.17 -1.37 -18.39
C GLU A 441 23.70 -2.47 -17.44
N ASP A 442 22.76 -2.21 -16.53
CA ASP A 442 22.20 -3.22 -15.61
C ASP A 442 21.40 -4.30 -16.36
N GLY A 443 20.88 -3.97 -17.54
CA GLY A 443 20.30 -4.93 -18.48
C GLY A 443 18.89 -5.39 -18.12
N MET A 444 18.44 -6.46 -18.79
CA MET A 444 17.03 -6.85 -18.86
C MET A 444 16.37 -7.16 -17.51
N THR A 445 17.09 -7.63 -16.50
CA THR A 445 16.52 -7.93 -15.18
C THR A 445 16.19 -6.67 -14.37
N HIS A 446 16.67 -5.50 -14.81
CA HIS A 446 16.46 -4.20 -14.18
C HIS A 446 15.59 -3.28 -15.04
N GLN A 447 15.15 -3.72 -16.22
CA GLN A 447 14.30 -2.96 -17.13
C GLN A 447 12.83 -3.01 -16.69
N CYS A 448 12.42 -2.11 -15.81
CA CYS A 448 11.01 -1.92 -15.43
C CYS A 448 10.28 -1.23 -16.59
N ILE A 449 9.65 -2.02 -17.45
CA ILE A 449 9.02 -1.55 -18.70
C ILE A 449 7.49 -1.64 -18.69
N ASP A 450 6.87 -2.01 -17.59
CA ASP A 450 5.45 -2.33 -17.50
C ASP A 450 4.72 -1.65 -16.33
N TYR A 451 5.39 -0.76 -15.60
CA TYR A 451 4.84 -0.07 -14.42
C TYR A 451 3.53 0.67 -14.70
N VAL A 452 3.33 1.32 -15.86
CA VAL A 452 2.04 1.95 -16.22
C VAL A 452 0.95 0.89 -16.32
N GLY A 453 1.26 -0.27 -16.93
CA GLY A 453 0.34 -1.41 -17.04
C GLY A 453 -0.04 -1.99 -15.69
N LEU A 454 0.94 -2.18 -14.80
CA LEU A 454 0.72 -2.69 -13.43
C LEU A 454 -0.22 -1.78 -12.64
N PHE A 455 0.08 -0.49 -12.58
CA PHE A 455 -0.76 0.46 -11.84
C PHE A 455 -2.11 0.76 -12.52
N ARG A 456 -2.25 0.55 -13.84
CA ARG A 456 -3.54 0.60 -14.54
C ARG A 456 -4.53 -0.45 -14.04
N ASN A 457 -4.03 -1.59 -13.54
CA ASN A 457 -4.87 -2.66 -12.98
C ASN A 457 -5.28 -2.40 -11.53
N THR A 458 -4.99 -1.23 -10.99
CA THR A 458 -5.47 -0.72 -9.70
C THR A 458 -6.49 0.40 -9.90
N PHE A 459 -7.15 0.86 -8.84
CA PHE A 459 -8.22 1.86 -8.96
C PHE A 459 -7.85 3.24 -8.43
N GLY A 460 -6.90 3.34 -7.50
CA GLY A 460 -6.55 4.57 -6.78
C GLY A 460 -5.13 5.10 -7.03
N TRP A 461 -4.31 4.41 -7.82
CA TRP A 461 -2.96 4.86 -8.13
C TRP A 461 -2.93 5.93 -9.22
N LYS A 462 -2.12 6.95 -8.99
CA LYS A 462 -1.75 7.95 -9.98
C LYS A 462 -0.31 7.71 -10.42
N VAL A 463 -0.05 7.71 -11.73
CA VAL A 463 1.29 7.53 -12.29
C VAL A 463 1.73 8.83 -12.95
N VAL A 464 2.95 9.27 -12.63
CA VAL A 464 3.58 10.49 -13.16
C VAL A 464 4.95 10.14 -13.72
N VAL A 465 5.20 10.53 -14.97
CA VAL A 465 6.45 10.26 -15.71
C VAL A 465 6.94 11.58 -16.33
N PRO A 466 7.72 12.39 -15.61
CA PRO A 466 8.08 13.74 -16.02
C PRO A 466 9.10 13.76 -17.16
N ALA A 467 9.02 14.81 -18.00
CA ALA A 467 9.84 15.00 -19.20
C ALA A 467 11.31 15.33 -18.90
N ASP A 468 11.53 16.25 -17.95
CA ASP A 468 12.83 16.84 -17.68
C ASP A 468 12.99 17.21 -16.19
N PRO A 469 14.17 17.70 -15.76
CA PRO A 469 14.41 18.10 -14.38
C PRO A 469 13.45 19.19 -13.86
N ASN A 470 13.01 20.11 -14.71
CA ASN A 470 12.08 21.17 -14.31
C ASN A 470 10.68 20.63 -14.01
N GLN A 471 10.14 19.80 -14.91
CA GLN A 471 8.85 19.16 -14.67
C GLN A 471 8.94 18.22 -13.46
N THR A 472 10.08 17.54 -13.26
CA THR A 472 10.28 16.64 -12.11
C THR A 472 10.25 17.37 -10.77
N ASP A 473 10.89 18.54 -10.64
CA ASP A 473 10.81 19.34 -9.40
C ASP A 473 9.35 19.66 -9.05
N ARG A 474 8.57 20.12 -10.02
CA ARG A 474 7.17 20.49 -9.84
C ARG A 474 6.27 19.29 -9.57
N ALA A 475 6.50 18.20 -10.29
CA ALA A 475 5.79 16.94 -10.08
C ALA A 475 6.06 16.37 -8.68
N THR A 476 7.31 16.49 -8.18
CA THR A 476 7.68 16.07 -6.82
C THR A 476 6.91 16.88 -5.76
N ARG A 477 6.88 18.20 -5.87
CA ARG A 477 6.12 19.06 -4.92
C ARG A 477 4.62 18.78 -4.99
N TRP A 478 4.07 18.57 -6.20
CA TRP A 478 2.69 18.14 -6.38
C TRP A 478 2.43 16.76 -5.75
N MET A 479 3.30 15.78 -5.98
CA MET A 479 3.20 14.44 -5.41
C MET A 479 3.10 14.49 -3.88
N LEU A 480 3.93 15.28 -3.22
CA LEU A 480 3.92 15.44 -1.76
C LEU A 480 2.62 16.07 -1.25
N SER A 481 1.93 16.89 -2.07
CA SER A 481 0.64 17.51 -1.74
C SER A 481 -0.56 16.63 -2.09
N ALA A 482 -0.40 15.69 -3.01
CA ALA A 482 -1.48 14.91 -3.58
C ALA A 482 -2.08 13.93 -2.56
N VAL A 483 -3.42 13.84 -2.56
CA VAL A 483 -4.14 12.84 -1.78
C VAL A 483 -4.13 11.49 -2.51
N GLY A 484 -3.99 10.40 -1.76
CA GLY A 484 -3.94 9.02 -2.27
C GLY A 484 -2.56 8.60 -2.77
N ASN A 485 -2.50 7.41 -3.36
CA ASN A 485 -1.26 6.80 -3.82
C ASN A 485 -0.76 7.47 -5.10
N VAL A 486 0.53 7.77 -5.15
CA VAL A 486 1.20 8.34 -6.33
C VAL A 486 2.48 7.58 -6.62
N CYS A 487 2.64 7.16 -7.87
CA CYS A 487 3.87 6.63 -8.44
C CYS A 487 4.54 7.74 -9.27
N LEU A 488 5.78 8.09 -8.94
CA LEU A 488 6.61 9.00 -9.73
C LEU A 488 7.73 8.19 -10.37
N ALA A 489 7.72 8.03 -11.70
CA ALA A 489 8.64 7.16 -12.43
C ALA A 489 9.61 7.97 -13.29
N MET A 490 10.89 7.59 -13.28
CA MET A 490 11.95 8.28 -14.03
C MET A 490 13.12 7.36 -14.36
N GLY A 491 13.73 7.59 -15.52
CA GLY A 491 14.98 6.93 -15.94
C GLY A 491 16.19 7.43 -15.14
N ARG A 492 17.38 6.97 -15.55
CA ARG A 492 18.63 7.31 -14.84
C ARG A 492 19.50 8.35 -15.55
N SER A 493 19.31 8.56 -16.86
CA SER A 493 20.18 9.39 -17.67
C SER A 493 20.06 10.89 -17.36
N VAL A 494 21.13 11.62 -17.59
CA VAL A 494 21.13 13.08 -17.63
C VAL A 494 20.34 13.53 -18.86
N LEU A 495 19.38 14.42 -18.67
CA LEU A 495 18.46 14.85 -19.72
C LEU A 495 18.67 16.32 -20.09
N PRO A 496 18.46 16.68 -21.36
CA PRO A 496 18.39 18.08 -21.75
C PRO A 496 17.13 18.72 -21.15
N VAL A 497 17.23 19.97 -20.73
CA VAL A 497 16.09 20.79 -20.35
C VAL A 497 15.22 21.07 -21.60
N ILE A 498 13.94 20.83 -21.51
CA ILE A 498 12.99 21.16 -22.58
C ILE A 498 12.86 22.69 -22.68
N LEU A 499 13.15 23.24 -23.86
CA LEU A 499 13.15 24.67 -24.08
C LEU A 499 11.93 25.11 -24.91
N LYS A 500 11.47 26.35 -24.70
CA LYS A 500 10.59 27.08 -25.61
C LYS A 500 11.37 27.49 -26.88
N GLU A 501 10.68 28.03 -27.87
CA GLU A 501 11.32 28.51 -29.12
C GLU A 501 12.26 29.70 -28.91
N ASP A 502 12.05 30.47 -27.83
CA ASP A 502 12.93 31.58 -27.43
C ASP A 502 14.18 31.14 -26.65
N GLY A 503 14.34 29.84 -26.41
CA GLY A 503 15.48 29.24 -25.69
C GLY A 503 15.34 29.26 -24.17
N THR A 504 14.24 29.73 -23.62
CA THR A 504 13.94 29.64 -22.18
C THR A 504 13.36 28.27 -21.80
N PRO A 505 13.49 27.80 -20.55
CA PRO A 505 12.90 26.53 -20.12
C PRO A 505 11.39 26.50 -20.33
N PHE A 506 10.86 25.40 -20.88
CA PHE A 506 9.42 25.23 -21.09
C PHE A 506 8.66 25.08 -19.76
N PHE A 507 9.18 24.23 -18.88
CA PHE A 507 8.63 24.03 -17.55
C PHE A 507 9.31 24.97 -16.55
N ASP A 508 9.19 26.29 -16.77
CA ASP A 508 9.83 27.36 -15.98
C ASP A 508 9.11 27.66 -14.65
N GLY A 509 9.41 28.81 -14.01
CA GLY A 509 8.83 29.24 -12.74
C GLY A 509 7.31 29.39 -12.73
N ASP A 510 6.72 29.74 -13.87
CA ASP A 510 5.27 29.95 -14.02
C ASP A 510 4.50 28.66 -14.31
N TYR A 511 5.18 27.62 -14.78
CA TYR A 511 4.56 26.32 -15.04
C TYR A 511 4.07 25.66 -13.74
N LYS A 512 2.81 25.23 -13.75
CA LYS A 512 2.18 24.48 -12.64
C LYS A 512 1.84 23.08 -13.11
N PHE A 513 2.44 22.08 -12.47
CA PHE A 513 2.12 20.70 -12.76
C PHE A 513 0.64 20.42 -12.42
N ARG A 514 -0.09 19.87 -13.39
CA ARG A 514 -1.48 19.43 -13.26
C ARG A 514 -1.58 17.97 -13.72
N TYR A 515 -2.02 17.09 -12.82
CA TYR A 515 -2.24 15.67 -13.16
C TYR A 515 -3.32 15.56 -14.23
N GLY A 516 -3.01 14.87 -15.31
CA GLY A 516 -3.88 14.68 -16.47
C GLY A 516 -3.69 15.67 -17.61
N ALA A 517 -2.91 16.74 -17.41
CA ALA A 517 -2.65 17.74 -18.46
C ALA A 517 -1.88 17.16 -19.66
N ILE A 518 -2.13 17.73 -20.82
CA ILE A 518 -1.36 17.51 -22.03
C ILE A 518 -0.57 18.80 -22.32
N ASP A 519 0.75 18.73 -22.18
CA ASP A 519 1.63 19.86 -22.45
C ASP A 519 1.93 19.97 -23.95
N LYS A 520 1.46 21.04 -24.61
CA LYS A 520 1.80 21.34 -26.01
C LYS A 520 3.16 22.05 -26.07
N ILE A 521 4.24 21.27 -26.30
CA ILE A 521 5.62 21.78 -26.34
C ILE A 521 5.88 22.54 -27.64
N ARG A 522 5.37 22.04 -28.78
CA ARG A 522 5.50 22.67 -30.11
C ARG A 522 4.19 22.56 -30.87
N ASP A 523 3.92 23.56 -31.70
CA ASP A 523 2.82 23.52 -32.65
C ASP A 523 3.22 22.85 -33.96
N GLY A 524 2.22 22.37 -34.73
CA GLY A 524 2.39 21.71 -36.02
C GLY A 524 1.05 21.34 -36.64
N LYS A 525 1.04 21.08 -37.96
CA LYS A 525 -0.20 20.91 -38.74
C LYS A 525 -0.30 19.61 -39.54
N ASP A 526 0.77 18.82 -39.66
CA ASP A 526 0.79 17.63 -40.52
C ASP A 526 0.63 16.33 -39.72
N ALA A 527 1.22 16.25 -38.52
CA ALA A 527 1.12 15.11 -37.61
C ALA A 527 1.32 15.54 -36.15
N VAL A 528 1.07 14.60 -35.23
CA VAL A 528 1.32 14.75 -33.79
C VAL A 528 2.32 13.69 -33.33
N ILE A 529 3.34 14.09 -32.56
CA ILE A 529 4.14 13.19 -31.73
C ILE A 529 3.69 13.43 -30.29
N LEU A 530 3.16 12.41 -29.62
CA LEU A 530 2.80 12.42 -28.20
C LEU A 530 3.82 11.58 -27.41
N SER A 531 4.53 12.21 -26.50
CA SER A 531 5.60 11.60 -25.71
C SER A 531 5.24 11.41 -24.25
N MET A 532 5.90 10.46 -23.59
CA MET A 532 5.89 10.26 -22.15
C MET A 532 7.34 10.26 -21.61
N GLY A 533 7.54 10.86 -20.43
CA GLY A 533 8.84 10.86 -19.78
C GLY A 533 9.93 11.52 -20.61
N HIS A 534 11.15 11.01 -20.51
CA HIS A 534 12.31 11.53 -21.22
C HIS A 534 12.21 11.48 -22.76
N PHE A 535 11.22 10.76 -23.31
CA PHE A 535 10.94 10.78 -24.75
C PHE A 535 10.50 12.15 -25.28
N ALA A 536 10.16 13.11 -24.42
CA ALA A 536 9.91 14.49 -24.85
C ALA A 536 11.11 15.09 -25.61
N GLY A 537 12.34 14.84 -25.14
CA GLY A 537 13.56 15.28 -25.82
C GLY A 537 13.75 14.60 -27.19
N ARG A 538 13.47 13.28 -27.27
CA ARG A 538 13.54 12.51 -28.53
C ARG A 538 12.48 12.96 -29.54
N ALA A 539 11.27 13.25 -29.08
CA ALA A 539 10.20 13.80 -29.90
C ALA A 539 10.56 15.15 -30.52
N LEU A 540 11.21 16.02 -29.74
CA LEU A 540 11.73 17.31 -30.26
C LEU A 540 12.83 17.09 -31.30
N ALA A 541 13.77 16.20 -31.03
CA ALA A 541 14.83 15.89 -32.01
C ALA A 541 14.26 15.30 -33.30
N ALA A 542 13.25 14.43 -33.22
CA ALA A 542 12.55 13.90 -34.39
C ALA A 542 11.81 15.00 -35.18
N ARG A 543 11.17 15.96 -34.47
CA ARG A 543 10.54 17.12 -35.10
C ARG A 543 11.52 17.95 -35.90
N GLU A 544 12.75 18.19 -35.41
CA GLU A 544 13.76 18.95 -36.14
C GLU A 544 14.20 18.22 -37.43
N LEU A 545 14.32 16.89 -37.41
CA LEU A 545 14.58 16.10 -38.60
C LEU A 545 13.46 16.24 -39.63
N LEU A 546 12.19 16.18 -39.18
CA LEU A 546 11.01 16.32 -40.05
C LEU A 546 10.88 17.73 -40.61
N ALA A 547 11.16 18.76 -39.81
CA ALA A 547 11.13 20.16 -40.25
C ALA A 547 12.14 20.44 -41.36
N ALA A 548 13.33 19.82 -41.33
CA ALA A 548 14.30 19.91 -42.40
C ALA A 548 13.81 19.30 -43.73
N GLU A 549 12.81 18.39 -43.68
CA GLU A 549 12.15 17.79 -44.83
C GLU A 549 10.81 18.51 -45.16
N GLY A 550 10.50 19.63 -44.49
CA GLY A 550 9.29 20.43 -44.74
C GLY A 550 8.01 19.91 -44.08
N ILE A 551 8.12 18.95 -43.16
CA ILE A 551 6.99 18.36 -42.43
C ILE A 551 6.83 19.06 -41.07
N SER A 552 5.65 19.64 -40.81
CA SER A 552 5.34 20.42 -39.62
C SER A 552 4.62 19.57 -38.58
N VAL A 553 5.32 19.16 -37.53
CA VAL A 553 4.81 18.22 -36.52
C VAL A 553 4.56 18.94 -35.18
N LYS A 554 3.37 18.70 -34.61
CA LYS A 554 3.01 19.10 -33.26
C LYS A 554 3.66 18.14 -32.26
N VAL A 555 4.30 18.66 -31.21
CA VAL A 555 4.87 17.85 -30.13
C VAL A 555 4.07 18.08 -28.86
N LEU A 556 3.45 17.00 -28.38
CA LEU A 556 2.71 16.94 -27.12
C LEU A 556 3.49 16.07 -26.13
N HIS A 557 3.32 16.38 -24.85
CA HIS A 557 3.86 15.56 -23.77
C HIS A 557 2.75 15.25 -22.75
N CYS A 558 2.71 13.99 -22.29
CA CYS A 558 1.82 13.52 -21.24
C CYS A 558 2.64 12.93 -20.09
N ALA A 559 2.71 13.66 -18.98
CA ALA A 559 3.34 13.14 -17.77
C ALA A 559 2.42 12.21 -16.95
N SER A 560 1.15 12.07 -17.30
CA SER A 560 0.12 11.38 -16.49
C SER A 560 -0.66 10.36 -17.30
N PRO A 561 -0.05 9.25 -17.76
CA PRO A 561 -0.65 8.32 -18.74
C PRO A 561 -1.95 7.67 -18.27
N LEU A 562 -2.17 7.54 -16.95
CA LEU A 562 -3.42 6.99 -16.39
C LEU A 562 -4.50 8.05 -16.12
N GLY A 563 -4.13 9.32 -16.14
CA GLY A 563 -5.02 10.43 -15.81
C GLY A 563 -5.25 11.41 -16.95
N MET A 564 -4.86 11.07 -18.19
CA MET A 564 -5.01 11.95 -19.35
C MET A 564 -6.42 12.50 -19.47
N ASP A 565 -6.52 13.82 -19.66
CA ASP A 565 -7.77 14.47 -20.02
C ASP A 565 -8.08 14.18 -21.50
N SER A 566 -9.15 13.42 -21.76
CA SER A 566 -9.52 13.02 -23.13
C SER A 566 -9.97 14.20 -23.99
N GLY A 567 -10.64 15.19 -23.39
CA GLY A 567 -11.09 16.38 -24.11
C GLY A 567 -9.89 17.20 -24.59
N GLU A 568 -8.95 17.49 -23.68
CA GLU A 568 -7.72 18.22 -23.98
C GLU A 568 -6.84 17.49 -25.00
N LEU A 569 -6.70 16.16 -24.84
CA LEU A 569 -5.93 15.33 -25.78
C LEU A 569 -6.50 15.39 -27.20
N PHE A 570 -7.80 15.12 -27.37
CA PHE A 570 -8.41 15.06 -28.69
C PHE A 570 -8.60 16.44 -29.33
N GLU A 571 -8.73 17.50 -28.54
CA GLU A 571 -8.67 18.87 -29.03
C GLU A 571 -7.30 19.18 -29.67
N HIS A 572 -6.21 18.76 -29.01
CA HIS A 572 -4.85 18.93 -29.55
C HIS A 572 -4.57 18.07 -30.78
N ILE A 573 -5.06 16.85 -30.80
CA ILE A 573 -4.86 15.92 -31.92
C ILE A 573 -5.68 16.36 -33.15
N GLY A 574 -6.95 16.71 -32.97
CA GLY A 574 -7.86 17.00 -34.08
C GLY A 574 -7.99 15.78 -35.02
N ALA A 575 -7.81 16.02 -36.31
CA ALA A 575 -7.81 14.96 -37.35
C ALA A 575 -6.39 14.50 -37.76
N LEU A 576 -5.35 14.93 -37.06
CA LEU A 576 -3.97 14.63 -37.42
C LEU A 576 -3.61 13.17 -37.06
N PRO A 577 -2.76 12.51 -37.87
CA PRO A 577 -2.16 11.23 -37.48
C PRO A 577 -1.25 11.41 -36.27
N VAL A 578 -1.21 10.38 -35.40
CA VAL A 578 -0.52 10.42 -34.12
C VAL A 578 0.55 9.32 -34.04
N VAL A 579 1.75 9.68 -33.64
CA VAL A 579 2.78 8.75 -33.17
C VAL A 579 2.92 8.93 -31.67
N THR A 580 2.73 7.88 -30.88
CA THR A 580 3.11 7.88 -29.47
C THR A 580 4.52 7.32 -29.30
N CYS A 581 5.31 7.88 -28.37
CA CYS A 581 6.66 7.38 -28.10
C CYS A 581 6.97 7.37 -26.60
N GLU A 582 7.48 6.24 -26.12
CA GLU A 582 7.65 5.95 -24.70
C GLU A 582 8.75 4.91 -24.42
N ASP A 583 9.43 5.03 -23.28
CA ASP A 583 10.31 4.01 -22.73
C ASP A 583 9.51 3.07 -21.82
N HIS A 584 8.63 2.33 -22.44
CA HIS A 584 7.68 1.46 -21.77
C HIS A 584 7.15 0.41 -22.75
N HIS A 585 6.66 -0.72 -22.28
CA HIS A 585 6.06 -1.76 -23.09
C HIS A 585 4.92 -1.20 -23.95
N VAL A 586 5.02 -1.37 -25.25
CA VAL A 586 4.16 -0.71 -26.25
C VAL A 586 2.66 -1.02 -26.09
N ASP A 587 2.32 -2.22 -25.60
CA ASP A 587 0.93 -2.66 -25.46
C ASP A 587 0.28 -2.31 -24.11
N SER A 588 1.03 -1.69 -23.17
CA SER A 588 0.50 -1.38 -21.85
C SER A 588 0.80 0.05 -21.36
N GLY A 589 1.53 0.85 -22.15
CA GLY A 589 1.93 2.21 -21.82
C GLY A 589 1.00 3.31 -22.36
N LEU A 590 1.61 4.42 -22.77
CA LEU A 590 0.97 5.63 -23.27
C LEU A 590 0.14 5.33 -24.54
N GLY A 591 0.76 4.66 -25.51
CA GLY A 591 0.08 4.35 -26.79
C GLY A 591 -1.17 3.51 -26.61
N ALA A 592 -1.11 2.48 -25.76
CA ALA A 592 -2.25 1.66 -25.41
C ALA A 592 -3.35 2.48 -24.68
N ALA A 593 -2.96 3.44 -23.82
CA ALA A 593 -3.91 4.34 -23.16
C ALA A 593 -4.66 5.22 -24.17
N VAL A 594 -3.94 5.81 -25.12
CA VAL A 594 -4.53 6.64 -26.19
C VAL A 594 -5.48 5.82 -27.07
N ALA A 595 -5.07 4.63 -27.51
CA ALA A 595 -5.89 3.74 -28.31
C ALA A 595 -7.21 3.38 -27.59
N MET A 596 -7.12 2.99 -26.31
CA MET A 596 -8.29 2.64 -25.50
C MET A 596 -9.22 3.85 -25.30
N MET A 597 -8.65 5.04 -25.10
CA MET A 597 -9.40 6.29 -24.90
C MET A 597 -10.14 6.67 -26.19
N ALA A 598 -9.49 6.59 -27.36
CA ALA A 598 -10.11 6.83 -28.66
C ALA A 598 -11.28 5.86 -28.92
N ALA A 599 -11.05 4.57 -28.68
CA ALA A 599 -12.10 3.55 -28.84
C ALA A 599 -13.32 3.80 -27.94
N ARG A 600 -13.10 4.16 -26.66
CA ARG A 600 -14.18 4.48 -25.73
C ARG A 600 -14.95 5.76 -26.11
N SER A 601 -14.29 6.70 -26.78
CA SER A 601 -14.89 7.94 -27.27
C SER A 601 -15.53 7.81 -28.65
N GLY A 602 -15.46 6.62 -29.28
CA GLY A 602 -15.97 6.39 -30.63
C GLY A 602 -15.19 7.13 -31.73
N LEU A 603 -13.93 7.50 -31.45
CA LEU A 603 -13.09 8.27 -32.37
C LEU A 603 -12.20 7.34 -33.19
N ALA A 604 -12.15 7.55 -34.49
CA ALA A 604 -11.19 6.94 -35.38
C ALA A 604 -9.94 7.82 -35.49
N ILE A 605 -8.81 7.34 -35.04
CA ILE A 605 -7.52 8.04 -35.14
C ILE A 605 -6.51 7.18 -35.92
N LYS A 606 -5.66 7.80 -36.74
CA LYS A 606 -4.52 7.13 -37.38
C LYS A 606 -3.37 7.15 -36.37
N LEU A 607 -3.11 6.00 -35.74
CA LEU A 607 -2.20 5.88 -34.60
C LEU A 607 -1.08 4.88 -34.86
N ALA A 608 0.16 5.24 -34.56
CA ALA A 608 1.28 4.33 -34.43
C ALA A 608 1.91 4.44 -33.04
N ASN A 609 2.08 3.31 -32.38
CA ASN A 609 2.71 3.25 -31.05
C ASN A 609 4.18 2.85 -31.18
N MET A 610 5.07 3.62 -30.60
CA MET A 610 6.50 3.33 -30.49
C MET A 610 6.88 3.17 -29.02
N GLY A 611 7.40 2.01 -28.68
CA GLY A 611 7.79 1.65 -27.32
C GLY A 611 8.57 0.34 -27.32
N VAL A 612 8.80 -0.21 -26.15
CA VAL A 612 9.55 -1.45 -25.93
C VAL A 612 8.71 -2.64 -26.38
N THR A 613 9.27 -3.45 -27.31
CA THR A 613 8.59 -4.62 -27.91
C THR A 613 9.20 -5.96 -27.48
N ARG A 614 10.34 -5.94 -26.79
CA ARG A 614 11.05 -7.09 -26.23
C ARG A 614 11.96 -6.62 -25.09
N TYR A 615 12.43 -7.53 -24.25
CA TYR A 615 13.48 -7.19 -23.32
C TYR A 615 14.74 -6.72 -24.07
N GLY A 616 15.37 -5.64 -23.58
CA GLY A 616 16.59 -5.11 -24.14
C GLY A 616 17.83 -5.91 -23.68
N CYS A 617 19.01 -5.41 -24.04
CA CYS A 617 20.29 -5.95 -23.58
C CYS A 617 20.97 -4.99 -22.60
N SER A 618 22.10 -5.38 -22.04
CA SER A 618 23.02 -4.49 -21.32
C SER A 618 23.80 -3.63 -22.30
N GLY A 619 23.94 -2.34 -22.00
CA GLY A 619 24.71 -1.40 -22.80
C GLY A 619 24.37 0.05 -22.47
N PRO A 620 25.06 1.04 -23.04
CA PRO A 620 24.66 2.44 -22.90
C PRO A 620 23.21 2.64 -23.33
N GLY A 621 22.41 3.38 -22.54
CA GLY A 621 20.98 3.54 -22.78
C GLY A 621 20.63 3.99 -24.20
N GLU A 622 21.40 4.90 -24.80
CA GLU A 622 21.22 5.35 -26.19
C GLU A 622 21.39 4.22 -27.21
N GLU A 623 22.36 3.31 -26.99
CA GLU A 623 22.58 2.15 -27.87
C GLU A 623 21.43 1.13 -27.74
N VAL A 624 20.97 0.88 -26.50
CA VAL A 624 19.82 0.00 -26.24
C VAL A 624 18.55 0.57 -26.88
N MET A 625 18.32 1.88 -26.79
CA MET A 625 17.21 2.57 -27.46
C MET A 625 17.29 2.45 -29.00
N ALA A 626 18.49 2.61 -29.57
CA ALA A 626 18.71 2.48 -31.01
C ALA A 626 18.48 1.03 -31.50
N ASP A 627 18.93 0.03 -30.74
CA ASP A 627 18.67 -1.39 -31.02
C ASP A 627 17.17 -1.72 -31.00
N MET A 628 16.39 -1.04 -30.16
CA MET A 628 14.93 -1.16 -30.07
C MET A 628 14.18 -0.32 -31.12
N LYS A 629 14.87 0.40 -32.00
CA LYS A 629 14.29 1.33 -32.99
C LYS A 629 13.48 2.46 -32.35
N LEU A 630 14.03 3.05 -31.32
CA LEU A 630 13.43 4.16 -30.56
C LEU A 630 14.27 5.45 -30.59
N ALA A 631 15.24 5.53 -31.53
CA ALA A 631 16.01 6.75 -31.77
C ALA A 631 15.15 7.86 -32.44
N PRO A 632 15.52 9.13 -32.34
CA PRO A 632 14.78 10.23 -32.98
C PRO A 632 14.52 10.02 -34.48
N ARG A 633 15.45 9.37 -35.19
CA ARG A 633 15.30 9.04 -36.61
C ARG A 633 14.18 8.03 -36.84
N ASP A 634 14.07 7.01 -35.98
CA ASP A 634 13.03 5.99 -36.11
C ASP A 634 11.63 6.60 -35.86
N ILE A 635 11.53 7.56 -34.92
CA ILE A 635 10.30 8.32 -34.68
C ILE A 635 9.93 9.14 -35.91
N ALA A 636 10.91 9.85 -36.52
CA ALA A 636 10.67 10.64 -37.72
C ALA A 636 10.23 9.77 -38.91
N ASP A 637 10.86 8.62 -39.10
CA ASP A 637 10.49 7.68 -40.19
C ASP A 637 9.09 7.08 -39.98
N THR A 638 8.70 6.82 -38.72
CA THR A 638 7.33 6.37 -38.39
C THR A 638 6.30 7.45 -38.70
N VAL A 639 6.57 8.72 -38.41
CA VAL A 639 5.68 9.85 -38.79
C VAL A 639 5.51 9.88 -40.32
N LYS A 640 6.61 9.79 -41.08
CA LYS A 640 6.55 9.76 -42.56
C LYS A 640 5.71 8.60 -43.07
N GLY A 641 5.86 7.42 -42.46
CA GLY A 641 5.05 6.25 -42.80
C GLY A 641 3.54 6.44 -42.55
N LEU A 642 3.16 7.23 -41.56
CA LEU A 642 1.76 7.58 -41.34
C LEU A 642 1.21 8.64 -42.30
N LEU A 643 2.06 9.49 -42.86
CA LEU A 643 1.64 10.57 -43.79
C LEU A 643 1.43 10.04 -45.22
N ASN A 644 2.12 8.95 -45.58
CA ASN A 644 1.96 8.23 -46.85
C ASN A 644 0.81 7.23 -46.75
#